data_9617aa4270402e46b0a36fc0e128cd11
#
_entry.id   9617aa4270402e46b0a36fc0e128cd11
#
_cell.length_a   1.000
_cell.length_b   1.000
_cell.length_c   1.000
_cell.angle_alpha   90.00
_cell.angle_beta   90.00
_cell.angle_gamma   90.00
#
_symmetry.space_group_name_H-M   'P 1'
#
loop_
_entity.id
_entity.type
_entity.pdbx_description
1 polymer ?
#
loop_
_entity_poly.entity_id
_entity_poly.type
_entity_poly.pdbx_seq_one_letter_code
_entity_poly.pdbx_strand_id
1 'polypeptide(L)'
;MLKRIITAAAVACLLTTSLDAQTVKEFKDAVDSLQTLMVERTRVSAQVKANKVVRRGYDLDFYFTPSMGDFPWRTEDVEWLRRTLKSILPESCAKYGVGKLLIGKRSLESYVMPSLGNNGKPISDRFRTTDLRNVHPFVTRTDGQAFAKGLTGRNIALWQSHGRYFEEKTDRWEWQRAPMLHTVEDMYTQSYVLPFLIPMLENAGAYVMTPRERDPQTMEVVADNDPAFEEGRGEGVRIEGRYSETGSWSDAGVGFADARATYSGLDNPFRMGTARQADCRVRQRGKAARACWTPDFPERGEYAVYVSYKTLPHSTPCARYTVRHLGGESEFIVNQRMGGGTWIYLGTFEFDKGTDGCVILDNSVPKGYNVPGNAVITADAVRFGGGMGKIARGLKDQPVNEYATSGMPSFTEGAFYWMQWAGADSTILNRYADDYTSDYGDRGAWVGWMTGGSRTNPKAEGLNIPIDLAFAFHTDAGTTPDDSIVGTLSIYTLLNDGSDKFANGESRLQQRMLADFVQTGIVDDVRKTFNADWSRRGLWDRSYSESRTPTVPAMLLELLSHQNFADMKFGLDPTFRFTVSRAIYKGMLKYLSARYGCAYAVQPLPVNSFATAFTDTPETCSNATVRLSWKATADTLEATAAPKGYILQTRIDDGVFDQGRILEEFKTTGDVISTTLSIAPGHIYSYRIVAYNDGGKSFPSETLSVGVPGHGSGKSVLVVNNFTRVSAPAWFDTPEYAGFNADLDAGVPYVREINFIGPQYQFRRSLPWLDDDNPGFGACWTDEAGKVFAGNTFDYCGIHGKALMDAGYAFHSASVSAFTADSSIADSDLALDIICGKQITTVVGTGKVADRFSVFPLGLQKAVTRFTANGGNVLVSGANIGTDVWDGIYPIRIDSTYRATTKAFVEMTLGYKWMTNFASRHATVAAKSNGLLKLNADQISFHKDRNPLIYNVETPDGIVPASDRAQSFMRYTDTNISAGTCYEGNGYRTVCIGFPIEVIKDRRQMGTLINDIMKFLDK
;
A
#
# COMPACT_ATOMS: atom_id res chain seq x y z
N MET A 1 73.38 -26.78 7.45
CA MET A 1 72.64 -25.49 7.71
C MET A 1 71.17 -25.57 7.35
N LEU A 2 70.83 -26.21 6.25
CA LEU A 2 69.37 -26.24 5.80
C LEU A 2 68.40 -26.96 6.73
N LYS A 3 68.83 -28.07 7.40
CA LYS A 3 68.00 -28.81 8.35
C LYS A 3 67.67 -28.02 9.63
N ARG A 4 68.57 -27.12 10.10
CA ARG A 4 68.31 -26.28 11.29
C ARG A 4 67.36 -25.12 11.01
N ILE A 5 67.31 -24.64 9.78
CA ILE A 5 66.36 -23.57 9.36
C ILE A 5 64.94 -24.11 9.23
N ILE A 6 64.77 -25.35 8.71
CA ILE A 6 63.45 -25.99 8.59
C ILE A 6 62.89 -26.36 9.98
N THR A 7 63.70 -26.76 10.90
CA THR A 7 63.27 -27.08 12.28
C THR A 7 62.89 -25.81 13.05
N ALA A 8 63.57 -24.68 12.84
CA ALA A 8 63.24 -23.42 13.47
C ALA A 8 61.92 -22.82 12.88
N ALA A 9 61.70 -22.98 11.57
CA ALA A 9 60.44 -22.53 10.92
C ALA A 9 59.26 -23.42 11.33
N ALA A 10 59.45 -24.75 11.49
CA ALA A 10 58.40 -25.66 11.96
C ALA A 10 58.05 -25.44 13.45
N VAL A 11 59.01 -25.12 14.31
CA VAL A 11 58.79 -24.78 15.72
C VAL A 11 58.14 -23.41 15.85
N ALA A 12 58.48 -22.43 14.99
CA ALA A 12 57.83 -21.12 14.95
C ALA A 12 56.37 -21.23 14.46
N CYS A 13 56.08 -22.10 13.46
CA CYS A 13 54.70 -22.34 13.04
C CYS A 13 53.87 -23.11 14.08
N LEU A 14 54.45 -24.04 14.80
CA LEU A 14 53.80 -24.80 15.88
C LEU A 14 53.54 -23.92 17.13
N LEU A 15 54.42 -22.95 17.41
CA LEU A 15 54.24 -21.99 18.51
C LEU A 15 53.18 -20.94 18.19
N THR A 16 52.98 -20.57 16.91
CA THR A 16 51.92 -19.63 16.55
C THR A 16 50.56 -20.30 16.59
N THR A 17 50.42 -21.57 16.21
CA THR A 17 49.11 -22.27 16.25
C THR A 17 48.70 -22.63 17.70
N SER A 18 49.65 -22.88 18.62
CA SER A 18 49.33 -23.10 20.03
C SER A 18 49.02 -21.81 20.80
N LEU A 19 49.59 -20.66 20.41
CA LEU A 19 49.22 -19.36 20.99
C LEU A 19 47.82 -18.92 20.59
N ASP A 20 47.41 -19.14 19.33
CA ASP A 20 46.07 -18.72 18.85
C ASP A 20 44.94 -19.48 19.59
N ALA A 21 45.08 -20.76 19.86
CA ALA A 21 44.07 -21.55 20.56
C ALA A 21 43.98 -21.20 22.07
N GLN A 22 45.09 -20.85 22.70
CA GLN A 22 45.13 -20.41 24.09
C GLN A 22 44.54 -19.01 24.29
N THR A 23 44.70 -18.14 23.30
CA THR A 23 44.23 -16.73 23.31
C THR A 23 42.70 -16.62 23.29
N VAL A 24 41.99 -17.46 22.52
CA VAL A 24 40.52 -17.42 22.46
C VAL A 24 39.90 -17.87 23.80
N LYS A 25 40.43 -18.83 24.46
CA LYS A 25 39.95 -19.32 25.75
C LYS A 25 40.11 -18.27 26.86
N GLU A 26 41.20 -17.52 26.86
CA GLU A 26 41.49 -16.43 27.81
C GLU A 26 40.49 -15.26 27.67
N PHE A 27 39.98 -14.99 26.46
CA PHE A 27 39.01 -13.91 26.20
C PHE A 27 37.54 -14.35 26.19
N LYS A 28 37.27 -15.65 26.52
CA LYS A 28 35.89 -16.17 26.43
C LYS A 28 34.94 -15.37 27.32
N ASP A 29 35.29 -15.15 28.58
CA ASP A 29 34.42 -14.44 29.53
C ASP A 29 34.21 -12.97 29.14
N ALA A 30 35.21 -12.31 28.54
CA ALA A 30 35.08 -10.97 28.00
C ALA A 30 34.12 -10.93 26.82
N VAL A 31 34.20 -11.88 25.87
CA VAL A 31 33.31 -11.97 24.71
C VAL A 31 31.91 -12.35 25.13
N ASP A 32 31.72 -13.23 26.12
CA ASP A 32 30.42 -13.60 26.66
C ASP A 32 29.74 -12.39 27.37
N SER A 33 30.51 -11.60 28.13
CA SER A 33 30.05 -10.35 28.73
C SER A 33 29.67 -9.32 27.67
N LEU A 34 30.43 -9.23 26.58
CA LEU A 34 30.14 -8.34 25.45
C LEU A 34 28.83 -8.71 24.77
N GLN A 35 28.46 -10.00 24.69
CA GLN A 35 27.18 -10.43 24.15
C GLN A 35 26.00 -9.73 24.86
N THR A 36 25.97 -9.77 26.19
CA THR A 36 24.91 -9.14 26.99
C THR A 36 24.89 -7.64 26.78
N LEU A 37 26.04 -6.97 26.86
CA LEU A 37 26.13 -5.51 26.69
C LEU A 37 25.75 -5.04 25.26
N MET A 38 26.06 -5.84 24.24
CA MET A 38 25.66 -5.54 22.86
C MET A 38 24.15 -5.64 22.68
N VAL A 39 23.51 -6.69 23.21
CA VAL A 39 22.05 -6.86 23.15
C VAL A 39 21.32 -5.73 23.89
N GLU A 40 21.78 -5.39 25.09
CA GLU A 40 21.23 -4.28 25.88
C GLU A 40 21.34 -2.94 25.13
N ARG A 41 22.48 -2.65 24.53
CA ARG A 41 22.73 -1.41 23.80
C ARG A 41 21.95 -1.30 22.51
N THR A 42 21.95 -2.36 21.70
CA THR A 42 21.42 -2.33 20.33
C THR A 42 20.00 -2.82 20.21
N ARG A 43 19.54 -3.60 21.21
CA ARG A 43 18.25 -4.33 21.19
C ARG A 43 18.12 -5.22 19.94
N VAL A 44 19.23 -5.81 19.50
CA VAL A 44 19.31 -6.72 18.34
C VAL A 44 19.70 -8.11 18.81
N SER A 45 18.91 -9.11 18.43
CA SER A 45 19.21 -10.54 18.66
C SER A 45 20.25 -11.04 17.68
N ALA A 46 21.53 -10.80 17.94
CA ALA A 46 22.63 -11.34 17.16
C ALA A 46 23.72 -11.88 18.08
N GLN A 47 24.52 -12.84 17.58
CA GLN A 47 25.57 -13.48 18.38
C GLN A 47 26.86 -12.70 18.30
N VAL A 48 27.48 -12.48 19.46
CA VAL A 48 28.86 -11.96 19.58
C VAL A 48 29.80 -13.11 19.83
N LYS A 49 30.66 -13.41 18.85
CA LYS A 49 31.71 -14.44 18.98
C LYS A 49 33.01 -13.97 18.35
N ALA A 50 34.14 -14.26 18.98
CA ALA A 50 35.46 -14.05 18.41
C ALA A 50 36.07 -15.38 17.95
N ASN A 51 36.57 -15.41 16.71
CA ASN A 51 37.30 -16.56 16.18
C ASN A 51 38.73 -16.63 16.74
N LYS A 52 39.33 -15.43 16.88
CA LYS A 52 40.69 -15.31 17.48
C LYS A 52 40.94 -13.89 17.94
N VAL A 53 41.87 -13.75 18.87
CA VAL A 53 42.47 -12.47 19.28
C VAL A 53 43.96 -12.55 19.01
N VAL A 54 44.55 -11.57 18.35
CA VAL A 54 45.96 -11.58 17.94
C VAL A 54 46.68 -10.37 18.52
N ARG A 55 47.73 -10.61 19.27
CA ARG A 55 48.59 -9.54 19.79
C ARG A 55 49.45 -8.93 18.67
N ARG A 56 49.41 -7.65 18.51
CA ARG A 56 50.22 -6.85 17.57
C ARG A 56 50.91 -5.71 18.32
N GLY A 57 52.13 -5.99 18.80
CA GLY A 57 52.84 -5.05 19.63
C GLY A 57 52.15 -4.78 20.97
N TYR A 58 51.65 -3.55 21.16
CA TYR A 58 50.88 -3.14 22.34
C TYR A 58 49.37 -3.20 22.18
N ASP A 59 48.89 -3.74 21.06
CA ASP A 59 47.46 -3.84 20.76
C ASP A 59 47.00 -5.28 20.57
N LEU A 60 45.70 -5.49 20.79
CA LEU A 60 44.97 -6.75 20.55
C LEU A 60 44.03 -6.57 19.39
N ASP A 61 44.26 -7.31 18.29
CA ASP A 61 43.36 -7.35 17.14
C ASP A 61 42.31 -8.45 17.37
N PHE A 62 41.02 -8.08 17.32
CA PHE A 62 39.89 -8.98 17.49
C PHE A 62 39.33 -9.42 16.15
N TYR A 63 39.23 -10.70 15.90
CA TYR A 63 38.64 -11.33 14.73
C TYR A 63 37.30 -11.95 15.10
N PHE A 64 36.22 -11.25 14.83
CA PHE A 64 34.85 -11.69 15.11
C PHE A 64 34.29 -12.60 14.02
N THR A 65 33.29 -13.42 14.39
CA THR A 65 32.48 -14.18 13.45
C THR A 65 31.61 -13.27 12.56
N PRO A 66 31.09 -13.77 11.41
CA PRO A 66 30.19 -12.99 10.54
C PRO A 66 28.98 -12.41 11.25
N SER A 67 28.45 -13.07 12.29
CA SER A 67 27.32 -12.59 13.09
C SER A 67 27.54 -11.22 13.74
N MET A 68 28.78 -10.78 13.93
CA MET A 68 29.07 -9.42 14.36
C MET A 68 28.69 -8.38 13.29
N GLY A 69 28.56 -8.76 12.03
CA GLY A 69 28.03 -7.95 10.94
C GLY A 69 26.52 -7.73 11.01
N ASP A 70 25.80 -8.54 11.79
CA ASP A 70 24.35 -8.48 11.89
C ASP A 70 23.85 -7.27 12.71
N PHE A 71 24.73 -6.60 13.45
CA PHE A 71 24.41 -5.37 14.19
C PHE A 71 24.40 -4.12 13.29
N PRO A 72 23.52 -3.12 13.55
CA PRO A 72 23.43 -1.89 12.77
C PRO A 72 24.48 -0.86 13.21
N TRP A 73 25.73 -1.07 12.84
CA TRP A 73 26.88 -0.27 13.28
C TRP A 73 26.80 1.21 12.95
N ARG A 74 27.04 2.05 13.95
CA ARG A 74 27.26 3.50 13.86
C ARG A 74 28.66 3.83 14.38
N THR A 75 29.16 5.02 14.07
CA THR A 75 30.51 5.46 14.53
C THR A 75 30.62 5.39 16.05
N GLU A 76 29.63 5.89 16.75
CA GLU A 76 29.56 5.90 18.21
C GLU A 76 29.50 4.48 18.82
N ASP A 77 28.97 3.50 18.10
CA ASP A 77 28.92 2.12 18.55
C ASP A 77 30.28 1.44 18.44
N VAL A 78 31.03 1.74 17.39
CA VAL A 78 32.42 1.25 17.24
C VAL A 78 33.32 1.84 18.33
N GLU A 79 33.19 3.13 18.63
CA GLU A 79 33.92 3.79 19.70
C GLU A 79 33.54 3.23 21.08
N TRP A 80 32.25 3.04 21.31
CA TRP A 80 31.76 2.37 22.52
C TRP A 80 32.30 0.96 22.64
N LEU A 81 32.26 0.17 21.58
CA LEU A 81 32.78 -1.18 21.55
C LEU A 81 34.27 -1.24 21.93
N ARG A 82 35.07 -0.31 21.39
CA ARG A 82 36.52 -0.22 21.74
C ARG A 82 36.73 0.08 23.22
N ARG A 83 35.97 1.02 23.80
CA ARG A 83 36.04 1.36 25.23
C ARG A 83 35.58 0.17 26.09
N THR A 84 34.48 -0.46 25.73
CA THR A 84 33.92 -1.62 26.44
C THR A 84 34.87 -2.80 26.40
N LEU A 85 35.39 -3.19 25.24
CA LEU A 85 36.42 -4.24 25.15
C LEU A 85 37.61 -3.94 26.04
N LYS A 86 38.09 -2.70 26.04
CA LYS A 86 39.22 -2.32 26.92
C LYS A 86 38.90 -2.49 28.38
N SER A 87 37.68 -2.22 28.82
CA SER A 87 37.27 -2.33 30.24
C SER A 87 37.05 -3.76 30.73
N ILE A 88 36.75 -4.69 29.82
CA ILE A 88 36.48 -6.09 30.13
C ILE A 88 37.63 -7.03 29.76
N LEU A 89 38.80 -6.49 29.37
CA LEU A 89 39.97 -7.31 29.10
C LEU A 89 40.38 -8.10 30.35
N PRO A 90 40.86 -9.37 30.22
CA PRO A 90 41.46 -10.10 31.29
C PRO A 90 42.60 -9.29 31.95
N GLU A 91 42.78 -9.43 33.25
CA GLU A 91 43.82 -8.73 34.02
C GLU A 91 45.23 -8.92 33.41
N SER A 92 45.56 -10.11 32.95
CA SER A 92 46.77 -10.44 32.20
C SER A 92 46.99 -9.59 30.96
N CYS A 93 45.91 -9.09 30.36
CA CYS A 93 45.87 -8.34 29.15
C CYS A 93 45.54 -6.83 29.33
N ALA A 94 45.35 -6.37 30.55
CA ALA A 94 44.93 -4.99 30.85
C ALA A 94 45.92 -3.90 30.36
N LYS A 95 47.19 -4.25 30.16
CA LYS A 95 48.21 -3.33 29.59
C LYS A 95 48.11 -3.09 28.08
N TYR A 96 47.35 -3.95 27.35
CA TYR A 96 47.22 -3.81 25.89
C TYR A 96 46.13 -2.87 25.51
N GLY A 97 46.29 -2.20 24.36
CA GLY A 97 45.22 -1.45 23.67
C GLY A 97 44.32 -2.39 22.88
N VAL A 98 43.17 -1.85 22.45
CA VAL A 98 42.29 -2.50 21.47
C VAL A 98 42.71 -2.03 20.06
N GLY A 99 43.27 -2.98 19.30
CA GLY A 99 43.72 -2.74 17.93
C GLY A 99 42.60 -2.82 16.88
N LYS A 100 42.84 -3.63 15.84
CA LYS A 100 41.84 -3.78 14.77
C LYS A 100 40.66 -4.63 15.24
N LEU A 101 39.46 -4.20 14.85
CA LEU A 101 38.21 -4.95 14.97
C LEU A 101 37.85 -5.50 13.58
N LEU A 102 37.82 -6.80 13.40
CA LEU A 102 37.69 -7.42 12.09
C LEU A 102 36.52 -8.43 12.07
N ILE A 103 35.76 -8.44 11.01
CA ILE A 103 34.77 -9.45 10.66
C ILE A 103 35.26 -10.16 9.41
N GLY A 104 35.76 -11.40 9.58
CA GLY A 104 36.47 -12.07 8.52
C GLY A 104 37.74 -11.29 8.10
N LYS A 105 37.78 -10.84 6.83
CA LYS A 105 38.86 -9.99 6.29
C LYS A 105 38.56 -8.49 6.28
N ARG A 106 37.36 -8.09 6.66
CA ARG A 106 36.88 -6.67 6.60
C ARG A 106 37.02 -6.02 7.98
N SER A 107 37.38 -4.75 8.01
CA SER A 107 37.31 -3.98 9.25
C SER A 107 35.87 -3.72 9.66
N LEU A 108 35.59 -3.68 10.97
CA LEU A 108 34.27 -3.38 11.52
C LEU A 108 33.78 -2.02 11.05
N GLU A 109 34.66 -1.03 10.93
CA GLU A 109 34.36 0.30 10.42
C GLU A 109 33.80 0.24 8.99
N SER A 110 34.08 -0.83 8.23
CA SER A 110 33.50 -1.02 6.90
C SER A 110 31.98 -1.26 6.94
N TYR A 111 31.44 -1.73 8.04
CA TYR A 111 30.02 -1.99 8.26
C TYR A 111 29.26 -0.78 8.81
N VAL A 112 29.97 0.29 9.18
CA VAL A 112 29.34 1.54 9.63
C VAL A 112 28.68 2.24 8.45
N MET A 113 27.38 2.48 8.56
CA MET A 113 26.60 3.15 7.52
C MET A 113 26.67 4.69 7.69
N PRO A 114 26.58 5.47 6.59
CA PRO A 114 26.63 6.93 6.65
C PRO A 114 25.42 7.46 7.41
N SER A 115 25.64 8.51 8.21
CA SER A 115 24.57 9.27 8.82
C SER A 115 24.09 10.37 7.88
N LEU A 116 22.83 10.78 8.03
CA LEU A 116 22.23 11.91 7.33
C LEU A 116 22.14 13.10 8.31
N GLY A 117 22.54 14.28 7.84
CA GLY A 117 22.41 15.50 8.63
C GLY A 117 20.95 15.97 8.75
N ASN A 118 20.68 16.87 9.69
CA ASN A 118 19.35 17.46 9.93
C ASN A 118 18.75 18.17 8.70
N ASN A 119 19.58 18.53 7.72
CA ASN A 119 19.16 19.11 6.44
C ASN A 119 18.87 18.07 5.34
N GLY A 120 18.83 16.78 5.70
CA GLY A 120 18.61 15.68 4.76
C GLY A 120 19.80 15.41 3.82
N LYS A 121 21.01 15.92 4.10
CA LYS A 121 22.21 15.65 3.30
C LYS A 121 23.08 14.57 3.97
N PRO A 122 23.74 13.70 3.19
CA PRO A 122 24.72 12.77 3.72
C PRO A 122 25.92 13.49 4.36
N ILE A 123 26.38 12.98 5.50
CA ILE A 123 27.56 13.48 6.21
C ILE A 123 28.85 12.89 5.61
N SER A 124 28.77 11.74 4.92
CA SER A 124 29.93 11.03 4.38
C SER A 124 29.75 10.71 2.89
N ASP A 125 30.82 10.86 2.13
CA ASP A 125 30.87 10.51 0.69
C ASP A 125 31.29 9.03 0.45
N ARG A 126 31.45 8.22 1.49
CA ARG A 126 32.04 6.87 1.43
C ARG A 126 31.39 5.94 0.41
N PHE A 127 30.05 6.03 0.23
CA PHE A 127 29.28 5.19 -0.69
C PHE A 127 28.73 5.98 -1.87
N ARG A 128 29.23 7.19 -2.09
CA ARG A 128 28.72 8.08 -3.12
C ARG A 128 29.07 7.58 -4.52
N THR A 129 28.09 7.64 -5.42
CA THR A 129 28.26 7.43 -6.86
C THR A 129 27.69 8.60 -7.65
N THR A 130 27.97 8.66 -8.95
CA THR A 130 27.48 9.74 -9.82
C THR A 130 25.98 9.62 -10.03
N ASP A 131 25.26 10.74 -9.81
CA ASP A 131 23.83 10.82 -10.08
C ASP A 131 23.57 11.14 -11.55
N LEU A 132 23.01 10.19 -12.29
CA LEU A 132 22.70 10.31 -13.73
C LEU A 132 21.18 10.25 -14.00
N ARG A 133 20.32 10.50 -12.99
CA ARG A 133 18.86 10.36 -13.12
C ARG A 133 18.22 11.25 -14.19
N ASN A 134 18.80 12.39 -14.47
CA ASN A 134 18.25 13.38 -15.42
C ASN A 134 18.67 13.14 -16.89
N VAL A 135 19.45 12.12 -17.16
CA VAL A 135 19.87 11.76 -18.51
C VAL A 135 18.84 10.81 -19.14
N HIS A 136 17.83 11.36 -19.79
CA HIS A 136 16.75 10.63 -20.47
C HIS A 136 16.04 9.62 -19.54
N PRO A 137 15.10 10.07 -18.71
CA PRO A 137 14.26 9.20 -17.88
C PRO A 137 13.57 8.12 -18.73
N PHE A 138 13.23 6.99 -18.11
CA PHE A 138 12.56 5.91 -18.82
C PHE A 138 11.13 6.27 -19.17
N VAL A 139 10.30 6.57 -18.18
CA VAL A 139 8.93 7.05 -18.35
C VAL A 139 8.76 8.33 -17.54
N THR A 140 8.17 9.36 -18.15
CA THR A 140 7.88 10.64 -17.49
C THR A 140 6.45 11.03 -17.79
N ARG A 141 5.67 11.31 -16.75
CA ARG A 141 4.35 11.91 -16.88
C ARG A 141 4.49 13.42 -17.01
N THR A 142 3.99 14.02 -18.09
CA THR A 142 4.26 15.43 -18.43
C THR A 142 3.38 16.41 -17.66
N ASP A 143 2.19 15.99 -17.24
CA ASP A 143 1.26 16.74 -16.37
C ASP A 143 1.62 16.61 -14.88
N GLY A 144 2.60 15.77 -14.55
CA GLY A 144 3.09 15.55 -13.19
C GLY A 144 4.11 16.59 -12.73
N GLN A 145 4.19 16.76 -11.42
CA GLN A 145 5.25 17.57 -10.79
C GLN A 145 6.56 16.77 -10.69
N ALA A 146 7.67 17.46 -10.92
CA ALA A 146 8.99 16.92 -10.63
C ALA A 146 9.40 17.25 -9.18
N PHE A 147 9.85 16.25 -8.43
CA PHE A 147 10.22 16.37 -7.02
C PHE A 147 11.75 16.34 -6.87
N ALA A 148 12.35 17.50 -6.76
CA ALA A 148 13.82 17.66 -6.75
C ALA A 148 14.50 16.92 -5.58
N LYS A 149 13.80 16.79 -4.44
CA LYS A 149 14.27 16.07 -3.25
C LYS A 149 13.55 14.74 -3.05
N GLY A 150 12.73 14.32 -4.02
CA GLY A 150 12.06 13.04 -4.07
C GLY A 150 12.80 12.04 -4.96
N LEU A 151 12.01 11.21 -5.64
CA LEU A 151 12.48 10.09 -6.45
C LEU A 151 12.31 10.31 -7.97
N THR A 152 12.04 11.54 -8.42
CA THR A 152 11.87 11.83 -9.85
C THR A 152 13.10 11.37 -10.64
N GLY A 153 12.84 10.57 -11.69
CA GLY A 153 13.85 9.97 -12.55
C GLY A 153 14.58 8.77 -11.96
N ARG A 154 14.09 8.19 -10.84
CA ARG A 154 14.56 6.91 -10.28
C ARG A 154 13.72 5.76 -10.79
N ASN A 155 14.37 4.63 -11.07
CA ASN A 155 13.75 3.38 -11.46
C ASN A 155 13.95 2.36 -10.35
N ILE A 156 12.87 1.79 -9.84
CA ILE A 156 12.88 0.86 -8.72
C ILE A 156 12.24 -0.45 -9.16
N ALA A 157 12.95 -1.57 -8.96
CA ALA A 157 12.36 -2.90 -9.07
C ALA A 157 11.92 -3.37 -7.68
N LEU A 158 10.69 -3.82 -7.54
CA LEU A 158 10.22 -4.42 -6.29
C LEU A 158 9.21 -5.53 -6.57
N TRP A 159 9.09 -6.46 -5.62
CA TRP A 159 8.08 -7.51 -5.69
C TRP A 159 7.56 -7.87 -4.31
N GLN A 160 6.31 -8.29 -4.34
CA GLN A 160 5.51 -8.70 -3.19
C GLN A 160 5.54 -10.22 -3.05
N SER A 161 6.58 -10.77 -2.40
CA SER A 161 6.73 -12.18 -2.02
C SER A 161 6.42 -13.19 -3.15
N HIS A 162 5.73 -14.25 -2.81
CA HIS A 162 5.35 -15.39 -3.64
C HIS A 162 3.99 -15.16 -4.32
N GLY A 163 3.54 -16.16 -5.08
CA GLY A 163 2.21 -16.25 -5.65
C GLY A 163 1.87 -17.71 -5.92
N ARG A 164 0.66 -17.98 -6.41
CA ARG A 164 0.29 -19.35 -6.80
C ARG A 164 1.26 -19.87 -7.85
N TYR A 165 1.59 -21.16 -7.75
CA TYR A 165 2.45 -21.87 -8.68
C TYR A 165 1.88 -23.25 -9.01
N PHE A 166 2.36 -23.85 -10.09
CA PHE A 166 2.03 -25.22 -10.46
C PHE A 166 3.03 -26.19 -9.81
N GLU A 167 2.52 -27.10 -8.98
CA GLU A 167 3.33 -28.15 -8.37
C GLU A 167 3.21 -29.47 -9.17
N GLU A 168 4.30 -29.84 -9.85
CA GLU A 168 4.35 -31.05 -10.69
C GLU A 168 4.07 -32.34 -9.90
N LYS A 169 4.43 -32.41 -8.61
CA LYS A 169 4.26 -33.64 -7.80
C LYS A 169 2.80 -33.95 -7.47
N THR A 170 1.99 -32.91 -7.34
CA THR A 170 0.58 -33.00 -6.99
C THR A 170 -0.33 -32.76 -8.19
N ASP A 171 0.21 -32.36 -9.34
CA ASP A 171 -0.50 -32.01 -10.58
C ASP A 171 -1.58 -30.95 -10.32
N ARG A 172 -1.23 -29.91 -9.58
CA ARG A 172 -2.20 -28.85 -9.24
C ARG A 172 -1.54 -27.49 -9.02
N TRP A 173 -2.34 -26.44 -9.13
CA TRP A 173 -1.97 -25.10 -8.75
C TRP A 173 -2.12 -24.92 -7.23
N GLU A 174 -1.04 -24.50 -6.55
CA GLU A 174 -0.97 -24.38 -5.09
C GLU A 174 -0.48 -23.00 -4.66
N TRP A 175 -0.73 -22.64 -3.39
CA TRP A 175 -0.03 -21.55 -2.73
C TRP A 175 1.36 -22.03 -2.30
N GLN A 176 2.34 -21.11 -2.29
CA GLN A 176 3.68 -21.48 -1.81
C GLN A 176 3.74 -21.57 -0.29
N ARG A 177 2.74 -21.07 0.41
CA ARG A 177 2.66 -21.09 1.88
C ARG A 177 1.29 -21.51 2.35
N ALA A 178 1.23 -21.94 3.62
CA ALA A 178 -0.01 -22.39 4.25
C ALA A 178 -1.00 -21.23 4.45
N PRO A 179 -2.28 -21.41 4.09
CA PRO A 179 -3.35 -20.46 4.39
C PRO A 179 -3.65 -20.40 5.89
N MET A 180 -3.34 -19.27 6.53
CA MET A 180 -3.50 -19.06 7.97
C MET A 180 -3.93 -17.63 8.29
N LEU A 181 -4.71 -17.47 9.37
CA LEU A 181 -5.05 -16.16 9.94
C LEU A 181 -5.64 -15.19 8.89
N HIS A 182 -6.60 -15.68 8.10
CA HIS A 182 -7.34 -14.99 7.03
C HIS A 182 -6.58 -14.75 5.73
N THR A 183 -5.32 -15.12 5.63
CA THR A 183 -4.47 -14.79 4.50
C THR A 183 -3.47 -15.90 4.17
N VAL A 184 -2.63 -15.66 3.19
CA VAL A 184 -1.45 -16.48 2.83
C VAL A 184 -0.34 -15.51 2.45
N GLU A 185 0.94 -15.85 2.68
CA GLU A 185 2.05 -14.93 2.38
C GLU A 185 2.00 -14.43 0.94
N ASP A 186 1.65 -15.30 0.00
CA ASP A 186 1.49 -15.05 -1.43
C ASP A 186 0.57 -13.86 -1.77
N MET A 187 -0.41 -13.59 -0.91
CA MET A 187 -1.36 -12.49 -1.02
C MET A 187 -1.10 -11.39 0.01
N TYR A 188 -0.61 -11.76 1.20
CA TYR A 188 -0.51 -10.86 2.34
C TYR A 188 0.39 -9.66 2.08
N THR A 189 1.58 -9.88 1.50
CA THR A 189 2.54 -8.80 1.22
C THR A 189 2.02 -7.79 0.20
N GLN A 190 1.09 -8.20 -0.68
CA GLN A 190 0.44 -7.29 -1.62
C GLN A 190 -0.35 -6.19 -0.91
N SER A 191 -0.90 -6.45 0.28
CA SER A 191 -1.66 -5.48 1.08
C SER A 191 -0.83 -4.34 1.66
N TYR A 192 0.50 -4.44 1.62
CA TYR A 192 1.44 -3.35 1.88
C TYR A 192 1.89 -2.67 0.60
N VAL A 193 2.21 -3.48 -0.41
CA VAL A 193 2.91 -3.03 -1.62
C VAL A 193 1.95 -2.28 -2.55
N LEU A 194 0.80 -2.86 -2.88
CA LEU A 194 -0.11 -2.29 -3.88
C LEU A 194 -0.86 -1.05 -3.38
N PRO A 195 -1.47 -1.03 -2.17
CA PRO A 195 -2.21 0.15 -1.71
C PRO A 195 -1.33 1.25 -1.11
N PHE A 196 -0.10 0.96 -0.68
CA PHE A 196 0.71 1.91 0.07
C PHE A 196 2.11 2.14 -0.52
N LEU A 197 2.96 1.11 -0.61
CA LEU A 197 4.38 1.31 -0.94
C LEU A 197 4.58 1.82 -2.36
N ILE A 198 3.98 1.17 -3.36
CA ILE A 198 4.07 1.62 -4.76
C ILE A 198 3.51 3.04 -4.92
N PRO A 199 2.29 3.37 -4.44
CA PRO A 199 1.78 4.73 -4.48
C PRO A 199 2.70 5.77 -3.80
N MET A 200 3.32 5.44 -2.66
CA MET A 200 4.27 6.34 -1.99
C MET A 200 5.52 6.60 -2.84
N LEU A 201 6.07 5.57 -3.47
CA LEU A 201 7.24 5.70 -4.34
C LEU A 201 6.89 6.52 -5.60
N GLU A 202 5.75 6.25 -6.22
CA GLU A 202 5.27 6.96 -7.42
C GLU A 202 4.86 8.41 -7.11
N ASN A 203 4.23 8.67 -5.97
CA ASN A 203 3.94 10.01 -5.46
C ASN A 203 5.20 10.84 -5.19
N ALA A 204 6.32 10.18 -4.91
CA ALA A 204 7.63 10.82 -4.81
C ALA A 204 8.35 10.94 -6.17
N GLY A 205 7.77 10.45 -7.27
CA GLY A 205 8.26 10.57 -8.62
C GLY A 205 9.08 9.38 -9.14
N ALA A 206 9.13 8.24 -8.44
CA ALA A 206 9.79 7.04 -8.94
C ALA A 206 8.98 6.38 -10.06
N TYR A 207 9.67 5.67 -10.95
CA TYR A 207 9.07 4.66 -11.82
C TYR A 207 9.28 3.28 -11.21
N VAL A 208 8.17 2.60 -10.87
CA VAL A 208 8.20 1.32 -10.16
C VAL A 208 7.85 0.18 -11.10
N MET A 209 8.71 -0.84 -11.14
CA MET A 209 8.54 -2.06 -11.93
C MET A 209 8.42 -3.27 -11.01
N THR A 210 7.53 -4.18 -11.35
CA THR A 210 7.32 -5.42 -10.60
C THR A 210 7.22 -6.61 -11.55
N PRO A 211 7.82 -7.78 -11.22
CA PRO A 211 7.70 -9.01 -11.99
C PRO A 211 6.42 -9.80 -11.65
N ARG A 212 5.45 -9.17 -11.01
CA ARG A 212 4.11 -9.71 -10.75
C ARG A 212 3.07 -8.71 -11.20
N GLU A 213 1.87 -9.18 -11.56
CA GLU A 213 0.76 -8.29 -11.88
C GLU A 213 0.42 -7.40 -10.68
N ARG A 214 0.30 -6.09 -10.95
CA ARG A 214 0.00 -5.08 -9.92
C ARG A 214 -1.46 -4.65 -9.92
N ASP A 215 -2.20 -4.97 -10.99
CA ASP A 215 -3.61 -4.60 -11.13
C ASP A 215 -4.52 -5.74 -10.65
N PRO A 216 -5.33 -5.53 -9.59
CA PRO A 216 -6.31 -6.51 -9.16
C PRO A 216 -7.56 -6.58 -10.05
N GLN A 217 -7.66 -5.79 -11.12
CA GLN A 217 -8.73 -5.87 -12.10
C GLN A 217 -8.70 -7.22 -12.82
N THR A 218 -9.82 -7.96 -12.77
CA THR A 218 -9.93 -9.29 -13.39
C THR A 218 -10.26 -9.25 -14.88
N MET A 219 -10.74 -8.09 -15.36
CA MET A 219 -10.92 -7.85 -16.79
C MET A 219 -9.63 -7.41 -17.44
N GLU A 220 -9.41 -7.85 -18.67
CA GLU A 220 -8.29 -7.44 -19.50
C GLU A 220 -8.78 -7.16 -20.92
N VAL A 221 -8.31 -6.05 -21.47
CA VAL A 221 -8.53 -5.72 -22.89
C VAL A 221 -7.17 -5.49 -23.52
N VAL A 222 -6.89 -6.17 -24.64
CA VAL A 222 -5.68 -5.98 -25.44
C VAL A 222 -6.08 -5.41 -26.80
N ALA A 223 -5.41 -4.32 -27.19
CA ALA A 223 -5.49 -3.76 -28.54
C ALA A 223 -4.11 -3.89 -29.20
N ASP A 224 -4.03 -4.51 -30.35
CA ASP A 224 -2.79 -4.86 -31.05
C ASP A 224 -2.86 -4.51 -32.53
N ASN A 225 -1.71 -4.29 -33.16
CA ASN A 225 -1.63 -4.08 -34.60
C ASN A 225 -1.80 -5.38 -35.41
N ASP A 226 -1.57 -6.52 -34.82
CA ASP A 226 -1.85 -7.82 -35.42
C ASP A 226 -3.29 -8.25 -35.09
N PRO A 227 -4.05 -8.86 -36.02
CA PRO A 227 -5.38 -9.33 -35.74
C PRO A 227 -5.35 -10.42 -34.68
N ALA A 228 -6.31 -10.42 -33.80
CA ALA A 228 -6.46 -11.46 -32.82
C ALA A 228 -6.75 -12.80 -33.47
N PHE A 229 -6.24 -13.87 -32.87
CA PHE A 229 -6.43 -15.22 -33.35
C PHE A 229 -7.86 -15.71 -33.11
N GLU A 230 -8.57 -16.15 -34.16
CA GLU A 230 -9.97 -16.58 -34.07
C GLU A 230 -10.16 -17.99 -33.50
N GLU A 231 -9.18 -18.89 -33.66
CA GLU A 231 -9.25 -20.28 -33.18
C GLU A 231 -8.77 -20.41 -31.72
N GLY A 232 -9.64 -20.89 -30.82
CA GLY A 232 -9.29 -21.20 -29.45
C GLY A 232 -9.78 -20.22 -28.41
N ARG A 233 -10.71 -19.35 -28.76
CA ARG A 233 -11.49 -18.56 -27.79
C ARG A 233 -12.33 -19.51 -26.92
N GLY A 234 -11.80 -19.91 -25.76
CA GLY A 234 -12.59 -20.57 -24.74
C GLY A 234 -13.71 -19.64 -24.22
N GLU A 235 -14.63 -20.18 -23.41
CA GLU A 235 -15.77 -19.44 -22.84
C GLU A 235 -15.39 -18.26 -21.90
N GLY A 236 -14.11 -17.95 -21.71
CA GLY A 236 -13.61 -16.74 -21.06
C GLY A 236 -13.60 -15.60 -22.06
N VAL A 237 -14.44 -14.61 -21.84
CA VAL A 237 -14.63 -13.45 -22.73
C VAL A 237 -13.34 -12.71 -22.91
N ARG A 238 -12.69 -12.88 -24.05
CA ARG A 238 -11.61 -12.01 -24.51
C ARG A 238 -12.21 -10.83 -25.20
N ILE A 239 -11.98 -9.66 -24.65
CA ILE A 239 -12.46 -8.39 -25.18
C ILE A 239 -11.33 -7.78 -25.98
N GLU A 240 -11.59 -7.51 -27.25
CA GLU A 240 -10.60 -6.96 -28.16
C GLU A 240 -10.70 -5.45 -28.24
N GLY A 241 -9.54 -4.81 -28.20
CA GLY A 241 -9.39 -3.45 -28.62
C GLY A 241 -9.17 -3.36 -30.13
N ARG A 242 -9.38 -2.17 -30.68
CA ARG A 242 -9.13 -1.86 -32.08
C ARG A 242 -7.89 -1.00 -32.20
N TYR A 243 -6.98 -1.40 -33.08
CA TYR A 243 -5.82 -0.61 -33.51
C TYR A 243 -6.12 0.15 -34.81
N SER A 244 -5.55 1.36 -34.94
CA SER A 244 -5.64 2.15 -36.17
C SER A 244 -4.42 3.05 -36.34
N GLU A 245 -4.03 3.30 -37.62
CA GLU A 245 -2.92 4.17 -37.98
C GLU A 245 -3.37 5.34 -38.85
N THR A 246 -2.73 6.48 -38.66
CA THR A 246 -2.77 7.59 -39.59
C THR A 246 -1.35 8.05 -39.95
N GLY A 247 -1.16 8.52 -41.17
CA GLY A 247 0.17 8.90 -41.69
C GLY A 247 0.92 7.73 -42.31
N SER A 248 2.24 7.76 -42.25
CA SER A 248 3.09 6.72 -42.89
C SER A 248 3.75 5.85 -41.83
N TRP A 249 3.40 4.60 -41.85
CA TRP A 249 3.97 3.54 -41.01
C TRP A 249 4.60 2.44 -41.85
N SER A 250 5.55 1.74 -41.30
CA SER A 250 6.22 0.58 -41.90
C SER A 250 6.43 -0.51 -40.89
N ASP A 251 6.72 -1.70 -41.33
CA ASP A 251 7.07 -2.84 -40.49
C ASP A 251 8.35 -2.53 -39.69
N ALA A 252 8.32 -2.83 -38.37
CA ALA A 252 9.48 -2.78 -37.49
C ALA A 252 10.01 -4.18 -37.14
N GLY A 253 9.43 -5.25 -37.72
CA GLY A 253 9.77 -6.66 -37.49
C GLY A 253 9.02 -7.26 -36.30
N VAL A 254 9.53 -8.35 -35.73
CA VAL A 254 8.85 -9.15 -34.68
C VAL A 254 8.42 -8.30 -33.50
N GLY A 255 7.18 -8.50 -33.05
CA GLY A 255 6.52 -7.84 -31.94
C GLY A 255 5.59 -8.79 -31.18
N PHE A 256 4.68 -8.20 -30.42
CA PHE A 256 3.65 -8.89 -29.68
C PHE A 256 2.53 -9.38 -30.60
N ALA A 257 1.91 -10.50 -30.26
CA ALA A 257 0.56 -10.84 -30.67
C ALA A 257 -0.10 -11.70 -29.59
N ASP A 258 -1.34 -11.39 -29.28
CA ASP A 258 -2.17 -12.22 -28.44
C ASP A 258 -2.76 -13.39 -29.26
N ALA A 259 -1.86 -14.30 -29.66
CA ALA A 259 -2.11 -15.33 -30.69
C ALA A 259 -2.75 -16.61 -30.15
N ARG A 260 -2.91 -16.75 -28.82
CA ARG A 260 -3.40 -17.97 -28.19
C ARG A 260 -4.32 -17.66 -27.00
N ALA A 261 -5.26 -18.57 -26.72
CA ALA A 261 -6.08 -18.50 -25.51
C ALA A 261 -5.23 -18.69 -24.24
N THR A 262 -4.24 -19.58 -24.31
CA THR A 262 -3.29 -19.87 -23.23
C THR A 262 -1.89 -20.06 -23.82
N TYR A 263 -0.88 -19.79 -23.00
CA TYR A 263 0.53 -19.94 -23.32
C TYR A 263 1.13 -21.04 -22.45
N SER A 264 1.99 -21.86 -23.02
CA SER A 264 2.60 -23.01 -22.33
C SER A 264 4.07 -23.13 -22.65
N GLY A 265 4.78 -23.97 -21.90
CA GLY A 265 6.23 -24.16 -22.10
C GLY A 265 6.99 -22.84 -21.99
N LEU A 266 7.69 -22.46 -23.05
CA LEU A 266 8.43 -21.20 -23.16
C LEU A 266 7.81 -20.26 -24.21
N ASP A 267 6.55 -20.38 -24.47
CA ASP A 267 5.83 -19.47 -25.38
C ASP A 267 6.04 -18.00 -24.96
N ASN A 268 6.43 -17.20 -25.94
CA ASN A 268 6.67 -15.77 -25.72
C ASN A 268 5.78 -14.93 -26.64
N PRO A 269 4.73 -14.29 -26.13
CA PRO A 269 3.80 -13.53 -26.96
C PRO A 269 4.44 -12.36 -27.70
N PHE A 270 5.56 -11.82 -27.21
CA PHE A 270 6.33 -10.74 -27.88
C PHE A 270 7.17 -11.22 -29.08
N ARG A 271 7.04 -12.48 -29.45
CA ARG A 271 7.68 -13.08 -30.65
C ARG A 271 6.67 -13.69 -31.60
N MET A 272 5.37 -13.48 -31.37
CA MET A 272 4.29 -14.11 -32.18
C MET A 272 3.65 -13.16 -33.18
N GLY A 273 3.92 -11.86 -33.09
CA GLY A 273 3.38 -10.81 -33.93
C GLY A 273 4.43 -9.91 -34.55
N THR A 274 3.99 -8.73 -34.93
CA THR A 274 4.80 -7.69 -35.61
C THR A 274 4.69 -6.37 -34.84
N ALA A 275 5.70 -5.50 -35.01
CA ALA A 275 5.64 -4.13 -34.53
C ALA A 275 5.68 -3.16 -35.73
N ARG A 276 5.22 -1.93 -35.50
CA ARG A 276 5.14 -0.86 -36.49
C ARG A 276 6.13 0.25 -36.16
N GLN A 277 6.61 1.02 -37.19
CA GLN A 277 7.45 2.19 -36.96
C GLN A 277 7.07 3.35 -37.86
N ALA A 278 7.33 4.57 -37.36
CA ALA A 278 7.20 5.81 -38.12
C ALA A 278 8.32 6.78 -37.77
N ASP A 279 8.74 7.58 -38.76
CA ASP A 279 9.76 8.61 -38.57
C ASP A 279 9.29 9.68 -37.58
N CYS A 280 10.17 10.13 -36.71
CA CYS A 280 9.89 11.26 -35.82
C CYS A 280 9.77 12.57 -36.62
N ARG A 281 8.75 13.40 -36.28
CA ARG A 281 8.51 14.71 -36.86
C ARG A 281 9.36 15.78 -36.16
N VAL A 282 10.63 15.87 -36.56
CA VAL A 282 11.59 16.79 -35.96
C VAL A 282 11.28 18.25 -36.38
N ARG A 283 11.15 19.17 -35.39
CA ARG A 283 10.83 20.59 -35.60
C ARG A 283 9.55 20.80 -36.44
N GLN A 284 8.57 19.95 -36.29
CA GLN A 284 7.34 19.90 -37.07
C GLN A 284 7.54 19.71 -38.62
N ARG A 285 8.74 19.27 -39.04
CA ARG A 285 9.00 18.87 -40.39
C ARG A 285 8.69 17.38 -40.57
N GLY A 286 8.14 17.01 -41.71
CA GLY A 286 7.65 15.66 -42.02
C GLY A 286 6.15 15.51 -41.84
N LYS A 287 5.65 14.33 -42.18
CA LYS A 287 4.23 14.00 -42.14
C LYS A 287 3.85 13.61 -40.70
N ALA A 288 2.70 14.06 -40.22
CA ALA A 288 2.11 13.60 -38.97
C ALA A 288 1.78 12.10 -39.13
N ALA A 289 2.12 11.32 -38.08
CA ALA A 289 1.75 9.92 -37.97
C ALA A 289 1.28 9.66 -36.54
N ARG A 290 0.21 8.88 -36.40
CA ARG A 290 -0.38 8.48 -35.11
C ARG A 290 -0.77 7.02 -35.17
N ALA A 291 -0.54 6.30 -34.10
CA ALA A 291 -1.16 5.02 -33.78
C ALA A 291 -2.17 5.24 -32.65
N CYS A 292 -3.29 4.56 -32.72
CA CYS A 292 -4.37 4.66 -31.72
C CYS A 292 -4.87 3.25 -31.37
N TRP A 293 -4.93 2.98 -30.08
CA TRP A 293 -5.48 1.76 -29.49
C TRP A 293 -6.75 2.10 -28.74
N THR A 294 -7.88 1.60 -29.22
CA THR A 294 -9.22 1.85 -28.69
C THR A 294 -9.76 0.57 -28.10
N PRO A 295 -9.76 0.41 -26.77
CA PRO A 295 -10.35 -0.76 -26.12
C PRO A 295 -11.88 -0.75 -26.26
N ASP A 296 -12.53 -1.91 -26.05
CA ASP A 296 -13.96 -2.02 -25.82
C ASP A 296 -14.17 -2.60 -24.40
N PHE A 297 -14.36 -1.72 -23.44
CA PHE A 297 -14.46 -2.12 -22.04
C PHE A 297 -15.82 -2.79 -21.74
N PRO A 298 -15.83 -3.96 -21.05
CA PRO A 298 -17.07 -4.66 -20.69
C PRO A 298 -17.88 -3.92 -19.63
N GLU A 299 -17.20 -3.20 -18.76
CA GLU A 299 -17.78 -2.46 -17.63
C GLU A 299 -16.95 -1.23 -17.28
N ARG A 300 -17.57 -0.28 -16.60
CA ARG A 300 -16.85 0.86 -16.00
C ARG A 300 -15.96 0.38 -14.87
N GLY A 301 -14.72 0.87 -14.81
CA GLY A 301 -13.79 0.52 -13.74
C GLY A 301 -12.41 1.16 -13.89
N GLU A 302 -11.57 0.90 -12.89
CA GLU A 302 -10.15 1.22 -12.95
C GLU A 302 -9.40 0.12 -13.70
N TYR A 303 -8.56 0.52 -14.66
CA TYR A 303 -7.71 -0.39 -15.45
C TYR A 303 -6.29 0.17 -15.50
N ALA A 304 -5.31 -0.67 -15.17
CA ALA A 304 -3.90 -0.36 -15.42
C ALA A 304 -3.63 -0.35 -16.93
N VAL A 305 -2.91 0.64 -17.42
CA VAL A 305 -2.55 0.79 -18.82
C VAL A 305 -1.09 0.45 -19.02
N TYR A 306 -0.83 -0.53 -19.89
CA TYR A 306 0.50 -0.96 -20.29
C TYR A 306 0.65 -0.79 -21.79
N VAL A 307 1.80 -0.28 -22.24
CA VAL A 307 2.15 -0.19 -23.64
C VAL A 307 3.32 -1.12 -23.96
N SER A 308 3.37 -1.63 -25.18
CA SER A 308 4.54 -2.31 -25.72
C SER A 308 5.04 -1.61 -26.98
N TYR A 309 6.30 -1.83 -27.30
CA TYR A 309 6.98 -1.30 -28.46
C TYR A 309 8.27 -2.09 -28.72
N LYS A 310 8.87 -1.89 -29.86
CA LYS A 310 10.17 -2.46 -30.20
C LYS A 310 11.28 -1.43 -30.03
N THR A 311 12.35 -1.77 -29.34
CA THR A 311 13.56 -0.97 -29.34
C THR A 311 14.37 -1.23 -30.60
N LEU A 312 14.63 -0.17 -31.37
CA LEU A 312 15.46 -0.18 -32.58
C LEU A 312 16.70 0.71 -32.37
N PRO A 313 17.77 0.57 -33.20
CA PRO A 313 18.96 1.41 -33.08
C PRO A 313 18.71 2.91 -33.17
N HIS A 314 17.62 3.30 -33.84
CA HIS A 314 17.22 4.71 -34.01
C HIS A 314 15.96 5.08 -33.23
N SER A 315 15.53 4.27 -32.28
CA SER A 315 14.39 4.61 -31.43
C SER A 315 14.58 5.95 -30.72
N THR A 316 13.48 6.71 -30.64
CA THR A 316 13.48 8.01 -29.96
C THR A 316 13.59 7.85 -28.45
N PRO A 317 14.25 8.79 -27.73
CA PRO A 317 14.20 8.82 -26.27
C PRO A 317 12.96 9.54 -25.72
N CYS A 318 12.01 9.94 -26.58
CA CYS A 318 10.87 10.80 -26.20
C CYS A 318 9.60 10.50 -27.03
N ALA A 319 9.21 9.23 -27.08
CA ALA A 319 7.93 8.86 -27.68
C ALA A 319 6.76 9.41 -26.82
N ARG A 320 5.80 10.08 -27.46
CA ARG A 320 4.70 10.76 -26.80
C ARG A 320 3.45 9.90 -26.82
N TYR A 321 3.06 9.39 -25.66
CA TYR A 321 1.81 8.67 -25.44
C TYR A 321 0.81 9.56 -24.74
N THR A 322 -0.46 9.51 -25.17
CA THR A 322 -1.60 10.15 -24.50
C THR A 322 -2.62 9.08 -24.15
N VAL A 323 -2.94 8.95 -22.88
CA VAL A 323 -4.05 8.11 -22.38
C VAL A 323 -5.27 9.00 -22.19
N ARG A 324 -6.36 8.71 -22.93
CA ARG A 324 -7.65 9.36 -22.78
C ARG A 324 -8.55 8.48 -21.91
N HIS A 325 -9.03 9.01 -20.81
CA HIS A 325 -9.80 8.33 -19.78
C HIS A 325 -10.88 9.25 -19.20
N LEU A 326 -11.74 8.76 -18.30
CA LEU A 326 -12.85 9.55 -17.73
C LEU A 326 -12.39 10.83 -17.00
N GLY A 327 -11.23 10.84 -16.37
CA GLY A 327 -10.66 12.02 -15.70
C GLY A 327 -9.96 13.01 -16.64
N GLY A 328 -10.00 12.79 -17.96
CA GLY A 328 -9.37 13.65 -18.97
C GLY A 328 -8.27 12.96 -19.79
N GLU A 329 -7.20 13.67 -20.10
CA GLU A 329 -6.05 13.15 -20.84
C GLU A 329 -4.80 13.19 -19.97
N SER A 330 -4.02 12.09 -19.95
CA SER A 330 -2.72 12.00 -19.31
C SER A 330 -1.64 11.77 -20.36
N GLU A 331 -0.61 12.62 -20.36
CA GLU A 331 0.47 12.54 -21.35
C GLU A 331 1.75 11.99 -20.74
N PHE A 332 2.41 11.07 -21.47
CA PHE A 332 3.64 10.41 -21.08
C PHE A 332 4.70 10.54 -22.16
N ILE A 333 5.93 10.76 -21.72
CA ILE A 333 7.13 10.63 -22.53
C ILE A 333 7.83 9.32 -22.17
N VAL A 334 7.94 8.43 -23.15
CA VAL A 334 8.57 7.11 -23.00
C VAL A 334 9.86 7.06 -23.82
N ASN A 335 10.93 6.65 -23.17
CA ASN A 335 12.22 6.45 -23.82
C ASN A 335 12.27 5.07 -24.49
N GLN A 336 11.95 4.98 -25.78
CA GLN A 336 11.89 3.73 -26.53
C GLN A 336 13.27 3.11 -26.84
N ARG A 337 14.37 3.72 -26.38
CA ARG A 337 15.70 3.11 -26.38
C ARG A 337 15.87 2.08 -25.28
N MET A 338 14.87 1.93 -24.41
CA MET A 338 14.81 1.03 -23.26
C MET A 338 13.49 0.29 -23.27
N GLY A 339 13.43 -0.90 -22.69
CA GLY A 339 12.16 -1.59 -22.37
C GLY A 339 11.38 -2.16 -23.58
N GLY A 340 11.97 -2.26 -24.78
CA GLY A 340 11.26 -2.86 -25.91
C GLY A 340 11.04 -4.35 -25.75
N GLY A 341 9.84 -4.84 -26.14
CA GLY A 341 9.47 -6.24 -26.08
C GLY A 341 9.01 -6.71 -24.69
N THR A 342 8.44 -5.81 -23.91
CA THR A 342 7.77 -6.12 -22.63
C THR A 342 6.65 -5.12 -22.34
N TRP A 343 5.84 -5.38 -21.31
CA TRP A 343 4.80 -4.46 -20.85
C TRP A 343 5.39 -3.32 -20.04
N ILE A 344 5.12 -2.07 -20.47
CA ILE A 344 5.55 -0.83 -19.82
C ILE A 344 4.33 -0.13 -19.25
N TYR A 345 4.24 -0.05 -17.91
CA TYR A 345 3.15 0.57 -17.19
C TYR A 345 3.15 2.09 -17.35
N LEU A 346 2.01 2.67 -17.67
CA LEU A 346 1.83 4.13 -17.73
C LEU A 346 1.05 4.69 -16.54
N GLY A 347 0.06 3.98 -16.05
CA GLY A 347 -0.80 4.43 -14.95
C GLY A 347 -2.06 3.57 -14.85
N THR A 348 -2.81 3.74 -13.76
CA THR A 348 -4.15 3.16 -13.61
C THR A 348 -5.17 4.30 -13.73
N PHE A 349 -6.20 4.11 -14.57
CA PHE A 349 -7.17 5.14 -14.90
C PHE A 349 -8.58 4.55 -14.91
N GLU A 350 -9.57 5.39 -14.64
CA GLU A 350 -10.96 5.00 -14.73
C GLU A 350 -11.47 5.18 -16.17
N PHE A 351 -12.08 4.15 -16.71
CA PHE A 351 -12.72 4.12 -18.03
C PHE A 351 -14.20 3.77 -17.89
N ASP A 352 -15.00 4.29 -18.81
CA ASP A 352 -16.40 3.88 -18.93
C ASP A 352 -16.51 2.60 -19.75
N LYS A 353 -17.67 1.93 -19.64
CA LYS A 353 -18.03 0.82 -20.52
C LYS A 353 -18.04 1.28 -21.99
N GLY A 354 -17.47 0.48 -22.89
CA GLY A 354 -17.45 0.76 -24.33
C GLY A 354 -16.12 1.36 -24.80
N THR A 355 -16.15 2.19 -25.81
CA THR A 355 -14.98 2.57 -26.63
C THR A 355 -14.55 4.05 -26.53
N ASP A 356 -14.98 4.76 -25.52
CA ASP A 356 -14.68 6.20 -25.37
C ASP A 356 -13.25 6.49 -24.93
N GLY A 357 -12.59 5.50 -24.27
CA GLY A 357 -11.19 5.60 -23.90
C GLY A 357 -10.24 5.18 -25.02
N CYS A 358 -9.01 5.69 -24.99
CA CYS A 358 -7.97 5.22 -25.92
C CYS A 358 -6.55 5.60 -25.46
N VAL A 359 -5.56 4.93 -26.07
CA VAL A 359 -4.15 5.35 -26.01
C VAL A 359 -3.70 5.79 -27.39
N ILE A 360 -2.99 6.91 -27.47
CA ILE A 360 -2.50 7.51 -28.71
C ILE A 360 -0.99 7.65 -28.63
N LEU A 361 -0.27 7.19 -29.64
CA LEU A 361 1.14 7.48 -29.85
C LEU A 361 1.29 8.44 -31.04
N ASP A 362 1.95 9.58 -30.82
CA ASP A 362 2.16 10.63 -31.78
C ASP A 362 3.65 10.76 -32.15
N ASN A 363 3.98 10.95 -33.42
CA ASN A 363 5.37 11.05 -33.89
C ASN A 363 6.02 12.42 -33.69
N SER A 364 5.33 13.38 -33.07
CA SER A 364 5.90 14.70 -32.79
C SER A 364 6.98 14.61 -31.69
N VAL A 365 8.04 15.39 -31.89
CA VAL A 365 9.11 15.52 -30.86
C VAL A 365 8.69 16.60 -29.87
N PRO A 366 8.55 16.30 -28.57
CA PRO A 366 8.17 17.25 -27.55
C PRO A 366 9.16 18.43 -27.44
N LYS A 367 8.67 19.59 -27.00
CA LYS A 367 9.51 20.78 -26.76
C LYS A 367 10.60 20.47 -25.73
N GLY A 368 11.84 20.87 -26.03
CA GLY A 368 12.98 20.63 -25.15
C GLY A 368 13.78 19.37 -25.47
N TYR A 369 13.24 18.46 -26.30
CA TYR A 369 13.98 17.30 -26.79
C TYR A 369 14.66 17.58 -28.13
N ASN A 370 15.85 17.01 -28.29
CA ASN A 370 16.58 17.02 -29.57
C ASN A 370 16.85 15.58 -29.98
N VAL A 371 16.39 15.19 -31.16
CA VAL A 371 16.55 13.83 -31.70
C VAL A 371 17.21 13.88 -33.07
N PRO A 372 17.96 12.84 -33.48
CA PRO A 372 18.49 12.71 -34.84
C PRO A 372 17.38 12.75 -35.89
N GLY A 373 17.72 13.19 -37.12
CA GLY A 373 16.74 13.29 -38.22
C GLY A 373 16.19 11.95 -38.71
N ASN A 374 16.84 10.84 -38.35
CA ASN A 374 16.41 9.46 -38.63
C ASN A 374 15.83 8.74 -37.40
N ALA A 375 15.47 9.49 -36.35
CA ALA A 375 14.83 8.91 -35.18
C ALA A 375 13.42 8.39 -35.53
N VAL A 376 13.04 7.26 -34.92
CA VAL A 376 11.74 6.63 -35.12
C VAL A 376 11.01 6.43 -33.80
N ILE A 377 9.69 6.46 -33.87
CA ILE A 377 8.81 5.87 -32.88
C ILE A 377 8.43 4.46 -33.33
N THR A 378 8.17 3.57 -32.36
CA THR A 378 7.63 2.23 -32.63
C THR A 378 6.35 2.02 -31.86
N ALA A 379 5.42 1.29 -32.46
CA ALA A 379 4.11 0.93 -31.91
C ALA A 379 3.95 -0.59 -31.97
N ASP A 380 3.30 -1.17 -30.96
CA ASP A 380 3.02 -2.59 -30.87
C ASP A 380 1.64 -2.73 -30.20
N ALA A 381 1.49 -3.39 -29.06
CA ALA A 381 0.23 -3.56 -28.35
C ALA A 381 0.04 -2.57 -27.20
N VAL A 382 -1.23 -2.39 -26.78
CA VAL A 382 -1.63 -1.77 -25.51
C VAL A 382 -2.56 -2.71 -24.77
N ARG A 383 -2.27 -2.90 -23.49
CA ARG A 383 -3.04 -3.74 -22.59
C ARG A 383 -3.67 -2.88 -21.49
N PHE A 384 -4.94 -3.15 -21.18
CA PHE A 384 -5.73 -2.51 -20.14
C PHE A 384 -6.21 -3.56 -19.13
N GLY A 385 -5.90 -3.37 -17.85
CA GLY A 385 -6.33 -4.28 -16.77
C GLY A 385 -5.37 -5.44 -16.51
N GLY A 386 -5.55 -6.10 -15.36
CA GLY A 386 -4.73 -7.23 -14.90
C GLY A 386 -5.09 -8.56 -15.53
N GLY A 387 -6.37 -8.81 -15.68
CA GLY A 387 -6.90 -10.05 -16.26
C GLY A 387 -6.76 -11.29 -15.41
N MET A 388 -7.10 -12.42 -16.02
CA MET A 388 -6.94 -13.77 -15.49
C MET A 388 -5.59 -14.35 -15.93
N GLY A 389 -5.09 -15.32 -15.18
CA GLY A 389 -3.88 -16.08 -15.54
C GLY A 389 -3.98 -16.71 -16.93
N LYS A 390 -2.93 -16.52 -17.75
CA LYS A 390 -2.87 -16.99 -19.15
C LYS A 390 -1.86 -18.10 -19.37
N ILE A 391 -1.02 -18.36 -18.39
CA ILE A 391 0.02 -19.39 -18.52
C ILE A 391 -0.55 -20.72 -18.07
N ALA A 392 -0.55 -21.70 -18.96
CA ALA A 392 -1.02 -23.05 -18.70
C ALA A 392 0.14 -23.98 -18.34
N ARG A 393 -0.08 -24.85 -17.38
CA ARG A 393 0.84 -25.89 -16.90
C ARG A 393 0.16 -27.23 -16.81
N GLY A 394 0.95 -28.29 -16.90
CA GLY A 394 0.55 -29.69 -16.75
C GLY A 394 1.79 -30.58 -16.67
N LEU A 395 1.60 -31.87 -16.46
CA LEU A 395 2.70 -32.84 -16.39
C LEU A 395 3.43 -32.98 -17.71
N LYS A 396 4.72 -33.29 -17.67
CA LYS A 396 5.59 -33.39 -18.86
C LYS A 396 5.18 -34.47 -19.88
N ASP A 397 4.44 -35.48 -19.44
CA ASP A 397 3.91 -36.57 -20.24
C ASP A 397 2.46 -36.35 -20.71
N GLN A 398 1.81 -35.28 -20.27
CA GLN A 398 0.48 -34.87 -20.74
C GLN A 398 0.60 -34.10 -22.08
N PRO A 399 -0.39 -34.23 -22.94
CA PRO A 399 -0.51 -33.38 -24.13
C PRO A 399 -0.68 -31.90 -23.75
N VAL A 400 0.03 -31.01 -24.43
CA VAL A 400 0.01 -29.56 -24.12
C VAL A 400 -1.39 -28.94 -24.17
N ASN A 401 -2.28 -29.49 -24.99
CA ASN A 401 -3.68 -29.04 -25.04
C ASN A 401 -4.54 -29.45 -23.83
N GLU A 402 -3.99 -30.25 -22.93
CA GLU A 402 -4.61 -30.60 -21.63
C GLU A 402 -4.08 -29.75 -20.47
N TYR A 403 -3.08 -28.91 -20.73
CA TYR A 403 -2.55 -27.99 -19.72
C TYR A 403 -3.60 -26.97 -19.30
N ALA A 404 -3.65 -26.65 -18.01
CA ALA A 404 -4.62 -25.72 -17.42
C ALA A 404 -3.93 -24.50 -16.81
N THR A 405 -4.58 -23.35 -16.92
CA THR A 405 -4.19 -22.14 -16.16
C THR A 405 -4.57 -22.29 -14.69
N SER A 406 -4.12 -21.36 -13.85
CA SER A 406 -4.51 -21.34 -12.43
C SER A 406 -6.01 -21.19 -12.19
N GLY A 407 -6.76 -20.69 -13.19
CA GLY A 407 -8.18 -20.32 -13.05
C GLY A 407 -8.40 -19.11 -12.16
N MET A 408 -7.33 -18.41 -11.75
CA MET A 408 -7.33 -17.29 -10.81
C MET A 408 -6.92 -15.98 -11.51
N PRO A 409 -7.23 -14.81 -10.92
CA PRO A 409 -6.72 -13.54 -11.40
C PRO A 409 -5.19 -13.50 -11.42
N SER A 410 -4.61 -12.85 -12.43
CA SER A 410 -3.16 -12.77 -12.64
C SER A 410 -2.40 -12.23 -11.44
N PHE A 411 -2.98 -11.30 -10.68
CA PHE A 411 -2.32 -10.74 -9.49
C PHE A 411 -2.10 -11.76 -8.36
N THR A 412 -2.81 -12.91 -8.39
CA THR A 412 -2.61 -13.99 -7.42
C THR A 412 -1.46 -14.93 -7.78
N GLU A 413 -1.03 -14.92 -9.05
CA GLU A 413 0.00 -15.83 -9.56
C GLU A 413 1.41 -15.37 -9.20
N GLY A 414 2.33 -16.32 -9.19
CA GLY A 414 3.75 -16.08 -8.99
C GLY A 414 4.40 -15.25 -10.10
N ALA A 415 5.58 -14.72 -9.81
CA ALA A 415 6.34 -13.87 -10.72
C ALA A 415 6.71 -14.58 -12.03
N PHE A 416 6.94 -15.88 -11.97
CA PHE A 416 7.33 -16.70 -13.11
C PHE A 416 6.33 -16.60 -14.28
N TYR A 417 5.04 -16.65 -13.99
CA TYR A 417 3.97 -16.61 -14.99
C TYR A 417 3.79 -15.21 -15.58
N TRP A 418 3.82 -14.19 -14.73
CA TRP A 418 3.78 -12.81 -15.22
C TRP A 418 4.98 -12.48 -16.10
N MET A 419 6.20 -12.92 -15.71
CA MET A 419 7.39 -12.70 -16.52
C MET A 419 7.29 -13.35 -17.91
N GLN A 420 6.72 -14.55 -18.02
CA GLN A 420 6.45 -15.20 -19.31
C GLN A 420 5.44 -14.39 -20.14
N TRP A 421 4.32 -14.00 -19.54
CA TRP A 421 3.31 -13.15 -20.19
C TRP A 421 3.88 -11.78 -20.61
N ALA A 422 4.82 -11.24 -19.84
CA ALA A 422 5.50 -9.99 -20.11
C ALA A 422 6.72 -10.14 -21.06
N GLY A 423 6.90 -11.25 -21.74
CA GLY A 423 7.90 -11.42 -22.77
C GLY A 423 9.32 -11.68 -22.31
N ALA A 424 9.52 -12.09 -21.04
CA ALA A 424 10.86 -12.44 -20.56
C ALA A 424 11.52 -13.51 -21.43
N ASP A 425 12.82 -13.37 -21.63
CA ASP A 425 13.60 -14.25 -22.48
C ASP A 425 13.72 -15.66 -21.88
N SER A 426 13.84 -16.67 -22.76
CA SER A 426 14.02 -18.08 -22.35
C SER A 426 15.26 -18.31 -21.48
N THR A 427 16.29 -17.47 -21.59
CA THR A 427 17.47 -17.51 -20.71
C THR A 427 17.15 -17.16 -19.26
N ILE A 428 16.03 -16.47 -19.01
CA ILE A 428 15.49 -16.20 -17.69
C ILE A 428 14.58 -17.36 -17.26
N LEU A 429 13.62 -17.74 -18.12
CA LEU A 429 12.54 -18.66 -17.78
C LEU A 429 12.94 -20.15 -17.79
N ASN A 430 14.11 -20.51 -18.30
CA ASN A 430 14.60 -21.90 -18.39
C ASN A 430 15.82 -22.17 -17.48
N ARG A 431 15.87 -21.53 -16.31
CA ARG A 431 17.01 -21.65 -15.39
C ARG A 431 16.88 -22.80 -14.42
N TYR A 432 15.66 -23.16 -14.08
CA TYR A 432 15.34 -24.20 -13.12
C TYR A 432 14.39 -25.24 -13.69
N ALA A 433 14.32 -26.39 -13.02
CA ALA A 433 13.56 -27.54 -13.50
C ALA A 433 12.09 -27.53 -13.11
N ASP A 434 11.73 -26.74 -12.07
CA ASP A 434 10.39 -26.66 -11.50
C ASP A 434 9.96 -25.20 -11.34
N ASP A 435 8.63 -24.98 -11.36
CA ASP A 435 8.03 -23.65 -11.29
C ASP A 435 8.22 -22.99 -9.91
N TYR A 436 8.26 -23.78 -8.82
CA TYR A 436 8.52 -23.28 -7.47
C TYR A 436 9.89 -22.60 -7.37
N THR A 437 10.94 -23.29 -7.84
CA THR A 437 12.29 -22.72 -7.84
C THR A 437 12.43 -21.57 -8.82
N SER A 438 11.79 -21.67 -9.99
CA SER A 438 11.77 -20.60 -11.00
C SER A 438 11.13 -19.33 -10.45
N ASP A 439 10.03 -19.42 -9.72
CA ASP A 439 9.33 -18.26 -9.20
C ASP A 439 10.22 -17.38 -8.32
N TYR A 440 10.92 -17.95 -7.32
CA TYR A 440 11.80 -17.13 -6.46
C TYR A 440 13.19 -16.91 -7.07
N GLY A 441 13.66 -17.83 -7.89
CA GLY A 441 15.01 -17.81 -8.47
C GLY A 441 15.17 -16.82 -9.61
N ASP A 442 14.12 -16.63 -10.41
CA ASP A 442 14.18 -15.83 -11.62
C ASP A 442 13.91 -14.34 -11.40
N ARG A 443 13.30 -13.92 -10.29
CA ARG A 443 13.05 -12.51 -9.97
C ARG A 443 14.33 -11.66 -10.02
N GLY A 444 15.43 -12.17 -9.45
CA GLY A 444 16.72 -11.50 -9.49
C GLY A 444 17.35 -11.49 -10.89
N ALA A 445 17.16 -12.55 -11.68
CA ALA A 445 17.61 -12.63 -13.06
C ALA A 445 16.82 -11.68 -13.97
N TRP A 446 15.51 -11.52 -13.71
CA TRP A 446 14.67 -10.52 -14.37
C TRP A 446 15.22 -9.10 -14.19
N VAL A 447 15.68 -8.75 -12.97
CA VAL A 447 16.40 -7.46 -12.76
C VAL A 447 17.64 -7.36 -13.64
N GLY A 448 18.38 -8.46 -13.80
CA GLY A 448 19.55 -8.54 -14.68
C GLY A 448 19.19 -8.27 -16.16
N TRP A 449 18.09 -8.88 -16.65
CA TRP A 449 17.56 -8.67 -17.98
C TRP A 449 17.06 -7.24 -18.20
N MET A 450 16.29 -6.69 -17.26
CA MET A 450 15.82 -5.31 -17.33
C MET A 450 17.00 -4.31 -17.43
N THR A 451 18.08 -4.55 -16.68
CA THR A 451 19.23 -3.64 -16.60
C THR A 451 20.30 -3.86 -17.65
N GLY A 452 20.32 -5.00 -18.32
CA GLY A 452 21.35 -5.33 -19.31
C GLY A 452 21.51 -4.26 -20.37
N GLY A 453 22.76 -3.85 -20.65
CA GLY A 453 23.10 -2.73 -21.55
C GLY A 453 23.09 -1.35 -20.88
N SER A 454 22.44 -1.21 -19.72
CA SER A 454 22.37 0.07 -19.00
C SER A 454 23.66 0.38 -18.23
N ARG A 455 23.76 1.64 -17.69
CA ARG A 455 24.88 2.06 -16.85
C ARG A 455 25.06 1.22 -15.58
N THR A 456 24.03 0.56 -15.11
CA THR A 456 24.08 -0.29 -13.89
C THR A 456 24.53 -1.72 -14.21
N ASN A 457 24.39 -2.15 -15.48
CA ASN A 457 24.81 -3.48 -15.94
C ASN A 457 25.35 -3.43 -17.39
N PRO A 458 26.46 -2.72 -17.65
CA PRO A 458 26.87 -2.31 -19.01
C PRO A 458 27.42 -3.44 -19.88
N LYS A 459 27.73 -4.61 -19.32
CA LYS A 459 28.35 -5.74 -20.04
C LYS A 459 27.37 -6.84 -20.44
N ALA A 460 26.17 -6.83 -19.89
CA ALA A 460 25.12 -7.79 -20.22
C ALA A 460 24.21 -7.26 -21.33
N GLU A 461 23.59 -8.15 -22.08
CA GLU A 461 22.48 -7.81 -22.97
C GLU A 461 21.17 -7.73 -22.18
N GLY A 462 20.24 -6.86 -22.59
CA GLY A 462 18.94 -6.72 -21.95
C GLY A 462 18.17 -5.49 -22.40
N LEU A 463 17.27 -5.01 -21.55
CA LEU A 463 16.32 -3.96 -21.89
C LEU A 463 16.83 -2.53 -21.64
N ASN A 464 18.08 -2.37 -21.26
CA ASN A 464 18.77 -1.08 -21.08
C ASN A 464 18.13 -0.14 -20.01
N ILE A 465 17.35 -0.65 -19.07
CA ILE A 465 16.69 0.16 -18.05
C ILE A 465 17.62 0.34 -16.85
N PRO A 466 18.03 1.58 -16.50
CA PRO A 466 18.95 1.80 -15.36
C PRO A 466 18.20 1.77 -14.03
N ILE A 467 18.00 0.59 -13.44
CA ILE A 467 17.39 0.41 -12.14
C ILE A 467 18.34 0.89 -11.05
N ASP A 468 17.83 1.63 -10.06
CA ASP A 468 18.60 2.19 -8.95
C ASP A 468 18.73 1.21 -7.78
N LEU A 469 17.68 0.47 -7.47
CA LEU A 469 17.66 -0.56 -6.42
C LEU A 469 16.61 -1.63 -6.71
N ALA A 470 16.76 -2.79 -6.07
CA ALA A 470 15.75 -3.84 -6.04
C ALA A 470 15.32 -4.17 -4.60
N PHE A 471 14.06 -4.56 -4.42
CA PHE A 471 13.48 -4.80 -3.11
C PHE A 471 12.53 -5.99 -3.14
N ALA A 472 12.80 -7.00 -2.31
CA ALA A 472 11.94 -8.15 -2.07
C ALA A 472 11.20 -7.96 -0.74
N PHE A 473 9.88 -7.95 -0.78
CA PHE A 473 9.05 -7.84 0.42
C PHE A 473 8.47 -9.21 0.76
N HIS A 474 8.93 -9.79 1.85
CA HIS A 474 8.49 -11.06 2.40
C HIS A 474 8.03 -10.93 3.84
N THR A 475 7.36 -11.97 4.32
CA THR A 475 7.11 -12.21 5.74
C THR A 475 7.64 -13.60 6.10
N ASP A 476 8.23 -13.70 7.30
CA ASP A 476 8.78 -14.96 7.79
C ASP A 476 7.65 -15.98 8.03
N ALA A 477 8.02 -17.24 8.03
CA ALA A 477 7.19 -18.35 8.45
C ALA A 477 7.60 -18.82 9.85
N GLY A 478 6.66 -19.36 10.61
CA GLY A 478 6.90 -19.94 11.94
C GLY A 478 6.33 -19.10 13.07
N THR A 479 6.21 -19.77 14.21
CA THR A 479 5.60 -19.23 15.43
C THR A 479 6.64 -19.18 16.56
N THR A 480 6.38 -18.33 17.55
CA THR A 480 7.14 -18.32 18.81
C THR A 480 6.41 -19.16 19.87
N PRO A 481 7.12 -19.90 20.74
CA PRO A 481 6.48 -20.77 21.72
C PRO A 481 5.59 -20.03 22.74
N ASP A 482 5.90 -18.76 22.99
CA ASP A 482 5.24 -17.88 23.95
C ASP A 482 4.39 -16.80 23.29
N ASP A 483 4.10 -16.92 22.00
CA ASP A 483 3.38 -15.93 21.18
C ASP A 483 4.01 -14.51 21.27
N SER A 484 5.33 -14.44 21.43
CA SER A 484 6.07 -13.18 21.36
C SER A 484 6.23 -12.71 19.92
N ILE A 485 6.52 -11.42 19.75
CA ILE A 485 6.70 -10.81 18.42
C ILE A 485 7.97 -11.36 17.74
N VAL A 486 7.82 -11.92 16.54
CA VAL A 486 8.94 -12.30 15.66
C VAL A 486 9.69 -11.06 15.19
N GLY A 487 8.96 -10.06 14.71
CA GLY A 487 9.50 -8.74 14.35
C GLY A 487 10.21 -8.69 12.99
N THR A 488 11.18 -7.78 12.84
CA THR A 488 11.73 -7.38 11.53
C THR A 488 13.14 -7.89 11.31
N LEU A 489 13.35 -8.63 10.20
CA LEU A 489 14.63 -9.10 9.70
C LEU A 489 14.91 -8.50 8.31
N SER A 490 16.17 -8.16 8.03
CA SER A 490 16.61 -7.76 6.69
C SER A 490 17.77 -8.63 6.23
N ILE A 491 17.73 -9.04 4.97
CA ILE A 491 18.73 -9.92 4.35
C ILE A 491 19.37 -9.21 3.17
N TYR A 492 20.69 -9.31 3.07
CA TYR A 492 21.50 -8.81 1.98
C TYR A 492 22.63 -9.81 1.68
N THR A 493 23.35 -9.65 0.56
CA THR A 493 24.42 -10.58 0.16
C THR A 493 25.67 -9.81 -0.27
N LEU A 494 26.76 -9.93 0.47
CA LEU A 494 28.02 -9.25 0.16
C LEU A 494 28.84 -9.91 -0.94
N LEU A 495 28.64 -11.20 -1.20
CA LEU A 495 29.41 -11.94 -2.19
C LEU A 495 28.51 -12.62 -3.21
N ASN A 496 28.78 -12.42 -4.50
CA ASN A 496 28.21 -13.19 -5.58
C ASN A 496 29.34 -13.71 -6.49
N ASP A 497 29.42 -15.01 -6.67
CA ASP A 497 30.49 -15.68 -7.44
C ASP A 497 31.91 -15.22 -7.03
N GLY A 498 32.12 -15.07 -5.73
CA GLY A 498 33.39 -14.60 -5.14
C GLY A 498 33.65 -13.10 -5.27
N SER A 499 32.81 -12.33 -5.95
CA SER A 499 32.95 -10.87 -6.10
C SER A 499 32.14 -10.12 -5.03
N ASP A 500 32.75 -9.09 -4.44
CA ASP A 500 32.10 -8.13 -3.54
C ASP A 500 31.70 -6.83 -4.26
N LYS A 501 31.67 -6.87 -5.61
CA LYS A 501 31.30 -5.74 -6.47
C LYS A 501 30.23 -6.13 -7.47
N PHE A 502 29.44 -5.18 -7.88
CA PHE A 502 28.54 -5.24 -9.04
C PHE A 502 29.33 -5.08 -10.36
N ALA A 503 28.67 -5.38 -11.47
CA ALA A 503 29.27 -5.28 -12.81
C ALA A 503 29.76 -3.86 -13.17
N ASN A 504 29.13 -2.83 -12.63
CA ASN A 504 29.54 -1.42 -12.75
C ASN A 504 30.69 -1.02 -11.82
N GLY A 505 31.20 -1.92 -10.99
CA GLY A 505 32.31 -1.70 -10.06
C GLY A 505 31.91 -1.19 -8.68
N GLU A 506 30.65 -0.88 -8.41
CA GLU A 506 30.17 -0.49 -7.07
C GLU A 506 30.28 -1.65 -6.07
N SER A 507 30.56 -1.30 -4.81
CA SER A 507 30.63 -2.28 -3.72
C SER A 507 29.27 -2.83 -3.35
N ARG A 508 29.17 -4.13 -3.10
CA ARG A 508 27.96 -4.79 -2.55
C ARG A 508 27.63 -4.36 -1.11
N LEU A 509 28.48 -3.60 -0.42
CA LEU A 509 28.12 -2.92 0.82
C LEU A 509 26.96 -1.92 0.64
N GLN A 510 26.66 -1.47 -0.57
CA GLN A 510 25.45 -0.73 -0.91
C GLN A 510 24.17 -1.45 -0.49
N GLN A 511 24.14 -2.80 -0.62
CA GLN A 511 23.00 -3.62 -0.19
C GLN A 511 22.79 -3.57 1.33
N ARG A 512 23.90 -3.64 2.09
CA ARG A 512 23.83 -3.47 3.55
C ARG A 512 23.31 -2.09 3.94
N MET A 513 23.75 -1.05 3.24
CA MET A 513 23.28 0.32 3.49
C MET A 513 21.77 0.44 3.25
N LEU A 514 21.26 -0.12 2.15
CA LEU A 514 19.84 -0.17 1.86
C LEU A 514 19.06 -0.93 2.96
N ALA A 515 19.53 -2.12 3.33
CA ALA A 515 18.91 -2.95 4.35
C ALA A 515 18.87 -2.27 5.73
N ASP A 516 19.94 -1.58 6.11
CA ASP A 516 20.02 -0.85 7.39
C ASP A 516 19.08 0.35 7.43
N PHE A 517 19.02 1.17 6.38
CA PHE A 517 18.09 2.32 6.35
C PHE A 517 16.63 1.87 6.41
N VAL A 518 16.28 0.81 5.67
CA VAL A 518 14.90 0.30 5.65
C VAL A 518 14.54 -0.32 7.01
N GLN A 519 15.36 -1.24 7.54
CA GLN A 519 15.06 -1.91 8.81
C GLN A 519 15.01 -0.93 9.98
N THR A 520 15.98 -0.01 10.05
CA THR A 520 16.02 1.02 11.10
C THR A 520 14.76 1.89 11.05
N GLY A 521 14.36 2.32 9.84
CA GLY A 521 13.13 3.09 9.66
C GLY A 521 11.88 2.37 10.15
N ILE A 522 11.72 1.08 9.79
CA ILE A 522 10.58 0.26 10.22
C ILE A 522 10.57 0.11 11.74
N VAL A 523 11.69 -0.33 12.32
CA VAL A 523 11.77 -0.60 13.76
C VAL A 523 11.53 0.65 14.59
N ASP A 524 12.11 1.79 14.19
CA ASP A 524 11.96 3.05 14.91
C ASP A 524 10.53 3.59 14.84
N ASP A 525 9.89 3.54 13.65
CA ASP A 525 8.52 4.01 13.48
C ASP A 525 7.52 3.11 14.23
N VAL A 526 7.67 1.78 14.13
CA VAL A 526 6.78 0.84 14.83
C VAL A 526 6.93 0.94 16.35
N ARG A 527 8.17 1.11 16.85
CA ARG A 527 8.39 1.30 18.30
C ARG A 527 7.76 2.58 18.83
N LYS A 528 7.71 3.64 18.04
CA LYS A 528 7.10 4.90 18.44
C LYS A 528 5.57 4.89 18.39
N THR A 529 4.97 4.10 17.49
CA THR A 529 3.54 4.23 17.16
C THR A 529 2.67 3.05 17.58
N PHE A 530 3.24 1.84 17.74
CA PHE A 530 2.49 0.61 17.98
C PHE A 530 3.00 -0.20 19.17
N ASN A 531 4.30 -0.48 19.23
CA ASN A 531 4.86 -1.34 20.26
C ASN A 531 6.32 -0.98 20.54
N ALA A 532 6.60 -0.35 21.68
CA ALA A 532 7.94 0.05 22.10
C ALA A 532 8.92 -1.13 22.19
N ASP A 533 8.43 -2.37 22.32
CA ASP A 533 9.20 -3.59 22.42
C ASP A 533 9.27 -4.35 21.08
N TRP A 534 8.94 -3.71 19.95
CA TRP A 534 9.01 -4.35 18.65
C TRP A 534 10.38 -4.97 18.40
N SER A 535 10.41 -6.25 18.05
CA SER A 535 11.62 -7.03 17.90
C SER A 535 12.41 -6.60 16.67
N ARG A 536 13.69 -6.23 16.86
CA ARG A 536 14.65 -6.03 15.79
C ARG A 536 15.53 -7.27 15.69
N ARG A 537 15.44 -7.98 14.58
CA ARG A 537 16.36 -9.07 14.24
C ARG A 537 17.61 -8.51 13.54
N GLY A 538 18.57 -9.36 13.24
CA GLY A 538 19.83 -8.94 12.62
C GLY A 538 19.69 -8.39 11.20
N LEU A 539 20.77 -7.77 10.72
CA LEU A 539 21.02 -7.51 9.30
C LEU A 539 21.83 -8.67 8.73
N TRP A 540 21.17 -9.66 8.13
CA TRP A 540 21.81 -10.91 7.74
C TRP A 540 22.52 -10.84 6.38
N ASP A 541 23.84 -11.06 6.39
CA ASP A 541 24.60 -11.37 5.17
C ASP A 541 24.41 -12.86 4.84
N ARG A 542 23.44 -13.17 3.97
CA ARG A 542 23.11 -14.55 3.58
C ARG A 542 22.90 -14.64 2.07
N SER A 543 23.20 -15.82 1.51
CA SER A 543 23.17 -16.06 0.07
C SER A 543 21.75 -16.43 -0.41
N TYR A 544 20.78 -15.51 -0.20
CA TYR A 544 19.44 -15.66 -0.77
C TYR A 544 19.43 -15.23 -2.24
N SER A 545 18.69 -15.93 -3.09
CA SER A 545 18.62 -15.65 -4.52
C SER A 545 18.24 -14.19 -4.79
N GLU A 546 17.20 -13.70 -4.14
CA GLU A 546 16.63 -12.39 -4.34
C GLU A 546 17.48 -11.20 -3.85
N SER A 547 18.47 -11.44 -3.00
CA SER A 547 19.48 -10.44 -2.61
C SER A 547 20.84 -10.64 -3.30
N ARG A 548 21.12 -11.85 -3.80
CA ARG A 548 22.39 -12.19 -4.45
C ARG A 548 22.40 -11.90 -5.93
N THR A 549 21.36 -12.38 -6.66
CA THR A 549 21.35 -12.37 -8.14
C THR A 549 21.06 -11.03 -8.78
N PRO A 550 20.28 -10.08 -8.17
CA PRO A 550 20.12 -8.77 -8.79
C PRO A 550 21.45 -8.08 -9.07
N THR A 551 21.53 -7.44 -10.23
CA THR A 551 22.72 -6.73 -10.73
C THR A 551 22.86 -5.32 -10.16
N VAL A 552 21.92 -4.91 -9.34
CA VAL A 552 21.86 -3.63 -8.62
C VAL A 552 21.75 -3.88 -7.11
N PRO A 553 22.00 -2.88 -6.26
CA PRO A 553 21.79 -3.03 -4.81
C PRO A 553 20.38 -3.53 -4.49
N ALA A 554 20.32 -4.65 -3.80
CA ALA A 554 19.08 -5.35 -3.47
C ALA A 554 19.04 -5.77 -2.00
N MET A 555 17.85 -5.87 -1.43
CA MET A 555 17.60 -6.46 -0.13
C MET A 555 16.31 -7.27 -0.12
N LEU A 556 16.23 -8.20 0.83
CA LEU A 556 15.02 -8.93 1.16
C LEU A 556 14.61 -8.54 2.58
N LEU A 557 13.35 -8.18 2.74
CA LEU A 557 12.72 -7.87 4.02
C LEU A 557 11.85 -9.05 4.46
N GLU A 558 12.07 -9.51 5.69
CA GLU A 558 11.16 -10.38 6.44
C GLU A 558 10.54 -9.51 7.54
N LEU A 559 9.33 -9.00 7.29
CA LEU A 559 8.74 -7.96 8.14
C LEU A 559 8.35 -8.48 9.53
N LEU A 560 7.63 -9.58 9.58
CA LEU A 560 7.03 -10.26 10.73
C LEU A 560 6.75 -11.70 10.30
N SER A 561 6.15 -12.53 11.13
CA SER A 561 5.67 -13.85 10.69
C SER A 561 4.16 -13.83 10.44
N HIS A 562 3.75 -14.17 9.21
CA HIS A 562 2.34 -14.32 8.85
C HIS A 562 1.67 -15.54 9.53
N GLN A 563 2.46 -16.44 10.13
CA GLN A 563 1.98 -17.59 10.89
C GLN A 563 1.90 -17.31 12.40
N ASN A 564 2.49 -16.22 12.88
CA ASN A 564 2.51 -15.86 14.30
C ASN A 564 1.35 -14.94 14.67
N PHE A 565 0.46 -15.41 15.55
CA PHE A 565 -0.76 -14.68 15.87
C PHE A 565 -0.50 -13.29 16.47
N ALA A 566 0.53 -13.16 17.34
CA ALA A 566 0.89 -11.88 17.93
C ALA A 566 1.36 -10.86 16.89
N ASP A 567 2.12 -11.29 15.88
CA ASP A 567 2.52 -10.44 14.76
C ASP A 567 1.32 -10.04 13.90
N MET A 568 0.39 -10.97 13.64
CA MET A 568 -0.76 -10.73 12.77
C MET A 568 -1.82 -9.81 13.38
N LYS A 569 -1.86 -9.64 14.71
CA LYS A 569 -2.65 -8.58 15.37
C LYS A 569 -2.23 -7.18 14.90
N PHE A 570 -0.96 -6.98 14.54
CA PHE A 570 -0.48 -5.77 13.87
C PHE A 570 -0.62 -5.89 12.35
N GLY A 571 -0.20 -7.01 11.81
CA GLY A 571 -0.09 -7.22 10.36
C GLY A 571 -1.39 -7.07 9.58
N LEU A 572 -2.55 -7.35 10.18
CA LEU A 572 -3.86 -7.14 9.57
C LEU A 572 -4.41 -5.72 9.77
N ASP A 573 -3.73 -4.86 10.54
CA ASP A 573 -4.14 -3.46 10.74
C ASP A 573 -3.66 -2.57 9.57
N PRO A 574 -4.55 -1.93 8.79
CA PRO A 574 -4.15 -1.06 7.68
C PRO A 574 -3.31 0.15 8.13
N THR A 575 -3.46 0.63 9.37
CA THR A 575 -2.63 1.73 9.88
C THR A 575 -1.19 1.29 10.14
N PHE A 576 -0.99 0.05 10.55
CA PHE A 576 0.33 -0.56 10.66
C PHE A 576 0.95 -0.75 9.27
N ARG A 577 0.18 -1.29 8.32
CA ARG A 577 0.62 -1.47 6.92
C ARG A 577 1.06 -0.14 6.29
N PHE A 578 0.29 0.93 6.49
CA PHE A 578 0.65 2.28 6.04
C PHE A 578 1.96 2.76 6.67
N THR A 579 2.11 2.63 8.00
CA THR A 579 3.30 3.09 8.73
C THR A 579 4.55 2.34 8.28
N VAL A 580 4.48 1.02 8.14
CA VAL A 580 5.61 0.19 7.67
C VAL A 580 5.96 0.54 6.21
N SER A 581 4.97 0.65 5.32
CA SER A 581 5.21 1.02 3.92
C SER A 581 5.86 2.40 3.81
N ARG A 582 5.41 3.36 4.64
CA ARG A 582 6.02 4.69 4.72
C ARG A 582 7.46 4.63 5.24
N ALA A 583 7.74 3.77 6.23
CA ALA A 583 9.10 3.57 6.74
C ALA A 583 10.04 2.96 5.69
N ILE A 584 9.54 1.99 4.89
CA ILE A 584 10.28 1.41 3.75
C ILE A 584 10.57 2.49 2.70
N TYR A 585 9.56 3.26 2.29
CA TYR A 585 9.72 4.38 1.36
C TYR A 585 10.77 5.38 1.86
N LYS A 586 10.68 5.80 3.13
CA LYS A 586 11.67 6.69 3.77
C LYS A 586 13.07 6.08 3.76
N GLY A 587 13.19 4.78 4.05
CA GLY A 587 14.45 4.05 4.03
C GLY A 587 15.09 4.05 2.65
N MET A 588 14.32 3.76 1.59
CA MET A 588 14.78 3.81 0.19
C MET A 588 15.19 5.21 -0.23
N LEU A 589 14.38 6.23 0.11
CA LEU A 589 14.67 7.63 -0.20
C LEU A 589 15.98 8.09 0.47
N LYS A 590 16.17 7.76 1.75
CA LYS A 590 17.39 8.06 2.53
C LYS A 590 18.60 7.34 1.96
N TYR A 591 18.44 6.06 1.59
CA TYR A 591 19.47 5.29 0.91
C TYR A 591 19.91 5.95 -0.40
N LEU A 592 18.98 6.31 -1.27
CA LEU A 592 19.30 6.96 -2.55
C LEU A 592 19.91 8.36 -2.36
N SER A 593 19.46 9.09 -1.32
CA SER A 593 20.10 10.34 -0.91
C SER A 593 21.57 10.13 -0.54
N ALA A 594 21.87 9.14 0.29
CA ALA A 594 23.25 8.81 0.69
C ALA A 594 24.08 8.33 -0.50
N ARG A 595 23.53 7.45 -1.35
CA ARG A 595 24.22 6.91 -2.52
C ARG A 595 24.61 7.98 -3.54
N TYR A 596 23.74 8.96 -3.78
CA TYR A 596 23.93 9.97 -4.81
C TYR A 596 24.38 11.33 -4.26
N GLY A 597 24.50 11.48 -2.95
CA GLY A 597 24.95 12.72 -2.32
C GLY A 597 23.98 13.89 -2.50
N CYS A 598 22.66 13.60 -2.62
CA CYS A 598 21.63 14.61 -2.80
C CYS A 598 20.78 14.78 -1.53
N ALA A 599 20.18 15.96 -1.35
CA ALA A 599 19.22 16.18 -0.28
C ALA A 599 17.90 15.43 -0.56
N TYR A 600 17.21 15.04 0.51
CA TYR A 600 15.88 14.44 0.42
C TYR A 600 14.84 15.27 1.19
N ALA A 601 13.59 15.10 0.81
CA ALA A 601 12.43 15.46 1.62
C ALA A 601 11.40 14.31 1.50
N VAL A 602 10.77 13.98 2.62
CA VAL A 602 9.69 12.98 2.62
C VAL A 602 8.40 13.67 2.19
N GLN A 603 7.58 13.00 1.39
CA GLN A 603 6.26 13.50 1.02
C GLN A 603 5.40 13.80 2.27
N PRO A 604 4.50 14.82 2.23
CA PRO A 604 3.64 15.13 3.37
C PRO A 604 2.69 13.99 3.73
N LEU A 605 2.12 14.05 4.92
CA LEU A 605 0.94 13.28 5.27
C LEU A 605 -0.32 13.94 4.67
N PRO A 606 -1.42 13.18 4.49
CA PRO A 606 -2.71 13.76 4.11
C PRO A 606 -3.11 14.88 5.08
N VAL A 607 -3.79 15.89 4.57
CA VAL A 607 -4.34 16.96 5.43
C VAL A 607 -5.40 16.42 6.37
N ASN A 608 -5.66 17.11 7.46
CA ASN A 608 -6.71 16.78 8.43
C ASN A 608 -7.67 17.95 8.65
N SER A 609 -8.70 17.73 9.44
CA SER A 609 -9.73 18.73 9.78
C SER A 609 -10.30 19.42 8.53
N PHE A 610 -10.58 18.62 7.49
CA PHE A 610 -11.15 19.11 6.24
C PHE A 610 -12.63 19.42 6.44
N ALA A 611 -13.08 20.58 5.90
CA ALA A 611 -14.48 20.99 5.91
C ALA A 611 -14.82 21.79 4.66
N THR A 612 -16.07 21.67 4.23
CA THR A 612 -16.73 22.57 3.30
C THR A 612 -17.77 23.39 4.06
N ALA A 613 -17.93 24.66 3.76
CA ALA A 613 -18.96 25.51 4.39
C ALA A 613 -19.45 26.58 3.42
N PHE A 614 -20.74 26.87 3.42
CA PHE A 614 -21.26 28.01 2.70
C PHE A 614 -20.75 29.32 3.34
N THR A 615 -20.43 30.34 2.53
CA THR A 615 -20.03 31.66 3.05
C THR A 615 -21.24 32.51 3.43
N ASP A 616 -22.34 32.25 2.73
CA ASP A 616 -23.64 32.90 2.92
C ASP A 616 -24.74 31.83 2.90
N THR A 617 -25.94 32.15 3.38
CA THR A 617 -27.07 31.22 3.30
C THR A 617 -27.34 30.86 1.83
N PRO A 618 -27.30 29.56 1.47
CA PRO A 618 -27.50 29.14 0.10
C PRO A 618 -28.92 29.44 -0.38
N GLU A 619 -29.03 30.10 -1.52
CA GLU A 619 -30.33 30.29 -2.19
C GLU A 619 -30.54 29.19 -3.22
N THR A 620 -31.73 28.58 -3.22
CA THR A 620 -32.11 27.60 -4.25
C THR A 620 -32.05 28.22 -5.64
N CYS A 621 -31.63 27.43 -6.63
CA CYS A 621 -31.48 27.88 -8.04
C CYS A 621 -30.41 28.96 -8.26
N SER A 622 -29.60 29.31 -7.29
CA SER A 622 -28.54 30.31 -7.39
C SER A 622 -27.17 29.68 -7.15
N ASN A 623 -26.13 30.25 -7.79
CA ASN A 623 -24.76 29.87 -7.48
C ASN A 623 -24.43 30.19 -6.01
N ALA A 624 -23.79 29.27 -5.32
CA ALA A 624 -23.34 29.45 -3.96
C ALA A 624 -21.82 29.60 -3.89
N THR A 625 -21.35 30.34 -2.90
CA THR A 625 -19.93 30.44 -2.57
C THR A 625 -19.60 29.50 -1.41
N VAL A 626 -18.61 28.66 -1.62
CA VAL A 626 -18.19 27.64 -0.65
C VAL A 626 -16.75 27.87 -0.24
N ARG A 627 -16.51 27.89 1.05
CA ARG A 627 -15.17 27.86 1.64
C ARG A 627 -14.77 26.42 1.91
N LEU A 628 -13.62 26.01 1.37
CA LEU A 628 -12.91 24.80 1.76
C LEU A 628 -11.87 25.17 2.83
N SER A 629 -11.78 24.41 3.90
CA SER A 629 -10.78 24.64 4.96
C SER A 629 -10.19 23.33 5.46
N TRP A 630 -8.89 23.33 5.80
CA TRP A 630 -8.16 22.14 6.28
C TRP A 630 -6.97 22.57 7.14
N LYS A 631 -6.32 21.60 7.79
CA LYS A 631 -5.05 21.76 8.49
C LYS A 631 -3.98 20.86 7.91
N ALA A 632 -2.74 21.34 7.91
CA ALA A 632 -1.58 20.49 7.62
C ALA A 632 -1.40 19.45 8.74
N THR A 633 -1.13 18.21 8.38
CA THR A 633 -0.78 17.17 9.34
C THR A 633 0.71 17.20 9.64
N ALA A 634 1.08 17.43 10.89
CA ALA A 634 2.46 17.33 11.32
C ALA A 634 2.91 15.85 11.34
N ASP A 635 4.04 15.56 10.69
CA ASP A 635 4.66 14.24 10.78
C ASP A 635 5.65 14.22 11.95
N THR A 636 5.27 13.54 13.05
CA THR A 636 6.12 13.40 14.24
C THR A 636 7.28 12.43 14.04
N LEU A 637 7.28 11.66 12.95
CA LEU A 637 8.31 10.68 12.61
C LEU A 637 9.32 11.22 11.60
N GLU A 638 9.01 12.36 10.91
CA GLU A 638 9.86 12.87 9.84
C GLU A 638 9.76 14.42 9.68
N ALA A 639 10.77 15.11 10.12
CA ALA A 639 10.79 16.59 10.11
C ALA A 639 10.81 17.22 8.71
N THR A 640 11.21 16.47 7.67
CA THR A 640 11.30 16.98 6.29
C THR A 640 9.96 16.95 5.54
N ALA A 641 8.90 16.40 6.16
CA ALA A 641 7.61 16.13 5.52
C ALA A 641 6.62 17.32 5.51
N ALA A 642 7.03 18.51 5.95
CA ALA A 642 6.16 19.69 5.96
C ALA A 642 5.67 20.03 4.53
N PRO A 643 4.36 20.32 4.32
CA PRO A 643 3.82 20.70 3.03
C PRO A 643 4.32 22.09 2.60
N LYS A 644 4.47 22.29 1.30
CA LYS A 644 4.73 23.58 0.66
C LYS A 644 3.51 24.17 -0.03
N GLY A 645 2.57 23.31 -0.41
CA GLY A 645 1.37 23.71 -1.11
C GLY A 645 0.38 22.56 -1.21
N TYR A 646 -0.70 22.83 -1.91
CA TYR A 646 -1.85 21.95 -1.98
C TYR A 646 -2.36 21.83 -3.41
N ILE A 647 -2.90 20.65 -3.75
CA ILE A 647 -3.58 20.34 -4.99
C ILE A 647 -5.02 20.05 -4.63
N LEU A 648 -5.94 20.72 -5.32
CA LEU A 648 -7.36 20.47 -5.21
C LEU A 648 -7.79 19.54 -6.34
N GLN A 649 -8.40 18.41 -5.99
CA GLN A 649 -9.09 17.51 -6.91
C GLN A 649 -10.60 17.72 -6.77
N THR A 650 -11.31 17.77 -7.90
CA THR A 650 -12.74 18.00 -7.97
C THR A 650 -13.43 16.90 -8.75
N ARG A 651 -14.58 16.47 -8.25
CA ARG A 651 -15.52 15.58 -8.93
C ARG A 651 -16.89 16.24 -8.93
N ILE A 652 -17.61 16.15 -10.04
CA ILE A 652 -18.98 16.65 -10.17
C ILE A 652 -19.90 15.44 -10.34
N ASP A 653 -20.94 15.38 -9.51
CA ASP A 653 -21.93 14.30 -9.47
C ASP A 653 -21.28 12.90 -9.41
N ASP A 654 -21.73 11.95 -10.24
CA ASP A 654 -21.21 10.58 -10.34
C ASP A 654 -19.98 10.45 -11.29
N GLY A 655 -19.38 11.59 -11.66
CA GLY A 655 -18.15 11.62 -12.47
C GLY A 655 -16.95 11.04 -11.73
N VAL A 656 -15.76 11.25 -12.28
CA VAL A 656 -14.48 10.91 -11.65
C VAL A 656 -13.76 12.18 -11.21
N PHE A 657 -12.81 12.03 -10.29
CA PHE A 657 -11.96 13.16 -9.93
C PHE A 657 -11.07 13.58 -11.12
N ASP A 658 -10.97 14.89 -11.29
CA ASP A 658 -10.01 15.48 -12.20
C ASP A 658 -8.57 15.19 -11.77
N GLN A 659 -7.59 15.53 -12.61
CA GLN A 659 -6.18 15.34 -12.34
C GLN A 659 -5.64 16.20 -11.18
N GLY A 660 -6.47 17.14 -10.70
CA GLY A 660 -6.13 18.11 -9.67
C GLY A 660 -5.42 19.35 -10.21
N ARG A 661 -5.69 20.49 -9.60
CA ARG A 661 -5.01 21.75 -9.86
C ARG A 661 -4.26 22.24 -8.63
N ILE A 662 -3.06 22.77 -8.83
CA ILE A 662 -2.29 23.44 -7.77
C ILE A 662 -3.11 24.66 -7.34
N LEU A 663 -3.28 24.82 -6.02
CA LEU A 663 -3.87 26.01 -5.44
C LEU A 663 -2.81 27.11 -5.38
N GLU A 664 -2.91 28.08 -6.28
CA GLU A 664 -2.00 29.26 -6.29
C GLU A 664 -2.36 30.24 -5.19
N GLU A 665 -3.66 30.33 -4.83
CA GLU A 665 -4.18 31.22 -3.81
C GLU A 665 -4.90 30.44 -2.71
N PHE A 666 -4.48 30.62 -1.48
CA PHE A 666 -5.14 30.16 -0.27
C PHE A 666 -4.81 31.12 0.90
N LYS A 667 -5.69 31.16 1.90
CA LYS A 667 -5.51 31.96 3.11
C LYS A 667 -5.08 31.05 4.26
N THR A 668 -4.21 31.53 5.13
CA THR A 668 -3.86 30.86 6.38
C THR A 668 -4.21 31.74 7.55
N THR A 669 -5.02 31.22 8.47
CA THR A 669 -5.43 31.89 9.70
C THR A 669 -5.13 30.95 10.88
N GLY A 670 -4.10 31.28 11.66
CA GLY A 670 -3.56 30.32 12.63
C GLY A 670 -2.99 29.08 11.93
N ASP A 671 -3.52 27.92 12.25
CA ASP A 671 -3.18 26.62 11.60
C ASP A 671 -4.20 26.18 10.54
N VAL A 672 -5.27 26.97 10.32
CA VAL A 672 -6.31 26.68 9.33
C VAL A 672 -5.95 27.31 7.99
N ILE A 673 -5.98 26.50 6.95
CA ILE A 673 -5.75 26.87 5.56
C ILE A 673 -7.10 26.83 4.84
N SER A 674 -7.38 27.80 3.97
CA SER A 674 -8.67 27.86 3.29
C SER A 674 -8.60 28.47 1.90
N THR A 675 -9.54 28.06 1.04
CA THR A 675 -9.81 28.67 -0.26
C THR A 675 -11.31 28.76 -0.48
N THR A 676 -11.74 29.60 -1.43
CA THR A 676 -13.16 29.82 -1.72
C THR A 676 -13.45 29.50 -3.18
N LEU A 677 -14.57 28.84 -3.42
CA LEU A 677 -15.01 28.38 -4.75
C LEU A 677 -16.48 28.76 -4.97
N SER A 678 -16.89 28.90 -6.23
CA SER A 678 -18.31 29.01 -6.61
C SER A 678 -18.80 27.68 -7.15
N ILE A 679 -20.00 27.28 -6.74
CA ILE A 679 -20.68 26.06 -7.21
C ILE A 679 -22.04 26.45 -7.86
N ALA A 680 -22.44 25.70 -8.89
CA ALA A 680 -23.75 25.86 -9.54
C ALA A 680 -24.82 25.00 -8.83
N PRO A 681 -26.07 25.41 -8.80
CA PRO A 681 -27.16 24.62 -8.26
C PRO A 681 -27.46 23.39 -9.14
N GLY A 682 -28.03 22.36 -8.54
CA GLY A 682 -28.43 21.11 -9.20
C GLY A 682 -27.30 20.09 -9.34
N HIS A 683 -26.10 20.41 -8.88
CA HIS A 683 -24.93 19.53 -8.92
C HIS A 683 -24.32 19.30 -7.53
N ILE A 684 -23.68 18.14 -7.36
CA ILE A 684 -22.86 17.82 -6.20
C ILE A 684 -21.40 17.99 -6.57
N TYR A 685 -20.69 18.80 -5.81
CA TYR A 685 -19.26 18.99 -5.94
C TYR A 685 -18.55 18.24 -4.81
N SER A 686 -17.70 17.27 -5.17
CA SER A 686 -16.87 16.53 -4.22
C SER A 686 -15.42 16.97 -4.35
N TYR A 687 -14.75 17.14 -3.23
CA TYR A 687 -13.39 17.67 -3.15
C TYR A 687 -12.45 16.77 -2.36
N ARG A 688 -11.19 16.71 -2.81
CA ARG A 688 -10.04 16.13 -2.10
C ARG A 688 -8.90 17.13 -2.10
N ILE A 689 -8.16 17.17 -1.00
CA ILE A 689 -6.94 17.98 -0.89
C ILE A 689 -5.73 17.05 -0.84
N VAL A 690 -4.76 17.30 -1.70
CA VAL A 690 -3.46 16.61 -1.70
C VAL A 690 -2.39 17.62 -1.32
N ALA A 691 -1.66 17.37 -0.24
CA ALA A 691 -0.52 18.17 0.14
C ALA A 691 0.72 17.77 -0.68
N TYR A 692 1.61 18.72 -0.98
CA TYR A 692 2.87 18.41 -1.65
C TYR A 692 4.04 19.23 -1.11
N ASN A 693 5.25 18.71 -1.32
CA ASN A 693 6.51 19.43 -1.08
C ASN A 693 7.57 19.03 -2.12
N ASP A 694 8.85 19.38 -1.90
CA ASP A 694 9.93 19.00 -2.81
C ASP A 694 10.19 17.48 -2.88
N GLY A 695 9.65 16.69 -1.96
CA GLY A 695 9.84 15.25 -1.86
C GLY A 695 8.73 14.42 -2.50
N GLY A 696 7.55 15.01 -2.69
CA GLY A 696 6.41 14.28 -3.25
C GLY A 696 5.06 14.82 -2.86
N LYS A 697 4.02 14.07 -3.23
CA LYS A 697 2.61 14.30 -2.91
C LYS A 697 2.15 13.37 -1.80
N SER A 698 1.27 13.83 -0.94
CA SER A 698 0.54 12.99 0.03
C SER A 698 -0.47 12.08 -0.68
N PHE A 699 -1.00 11.09 0.04
CA PHE A 699 -2.32 10.56 -0.27
C PHE A 699 -3.35 11.67 -0.17
N PRO A 700 -4.51 11.56 -0.87
CA PRO A 700 -5.57 12.54 -0.76
C PRO A 700 -6.19 12.52 0.65
N SER A 701 -6.85 13.64 1.01
CA SER A 701 -7.75 13.69 2.16
C SER A 701 -8.96 12.77 1.97
N GLU A 702 -9.79 12.63 2.99
CA GLU A 702 -11.16 12.17 2.81
C GLU A 702 -11.90 13.01 1.77
N THR A 703 -12.93 12.45 1.15
CA THR A 703 -13.78 13.13 0.19
C THR A 703 -14.90 13.84 0.91
N LEU A 704 -14.96 15.16 0.79
CA LEU A 704 -16.10 15.94 1.25
C LEU A 704 -16.86 16.52 0.09
N SER A 705 -18.18 16.66 0.26
CA SER A 705 -19.07 17.06 -0.80
C SER A 705 -19.97 18.22 -0.35
N VAL A 706 -20.44 18.99 -1.31
CA VAL A 706 -21.36 20.13 -1.10
C VAL A 706 -22.26 20.28 -2.30
N GLY A 707 -23.51 20.67 -2.07
CA GLY A 707 -24.46 20.91 -3.15
C GLY A 707 -25.63 21.81 -2.75
N VAL A 708 -26.16 22.53 -3.74
CA VAL A 708 -27.36 23.32 -3.62
C VAL A 708 -28.40 22.75 -4.58
N PRO A 709 -29.61 22.39 -4.11
CA PRO A 709 -30.63 21.83 -4.98
C PRO A 709 -31.16 22.88 -5.98
N GLY A 710 -31.59 22.42 -7.14
CA GLY A 710 -32.27 23.24 -8.13
C GLY A 710 -33.69 23.72 -7.70
N HIS A 711 -34.21 23.21 -6.57
CA HIS A 711 -35.51 23.56 -5.98
C HIS A 711 -35.51 23.15 -4.51
N GLY A 712 -36.29 23.78 -3.67
CA GLY A 712 -36.42 23.37 -2.26
C GLY A 712 -36.55 24.51 -1.26
N SER A 713 -36.19 24.25 0.00
CA SER A 713 -36.46 25.08 1.16
C SER A 713 -35.46 26.21 1.42
N GLY A 714 -34.30 26.20 0.78
CA GLY A 714 -33.18 27.09 1.13
C GLY A 714 -32.48 26.76 2.47
N LYS A 715 -32.91 25.70 3.14
CA LYS A 715 -32.28 25.21 4.39
C LYS A 715 -31.14 24.27 4.05
N SER A 716 -30.15 24.24 4.92
CA SER A 716 -28.96 23.35 4.77
C SER A 716 -28.85 22.32 5.89
N VAL A 717 -28.10 21.28 5.59
CA VAL A 717 -27.71 20.18 6.48
C VAL A 717 -26.21 20.03 6.46
N LEU A 718 -25.57 19.95 7.62
CA LEU A 718 -24.16 19.56 7.73
C LEU A 718 -24.04 18.05 7.80
N VAL A 719 -23.37 17.44 6.81
CA VAL A 719 -23.00 16.02 6.82
C VAL A 719 -21.65 15.87 7.49
N VAL A 720 -21.59 15.19 8.64
CA VAL A 720 -20.38 14.96 9.41
C VAL A 720 -19.84 13.56 9.14
N ASN A 721 -18.69 13.47 8.47
CA ASN A 721 -18.00 12.19 8.30
C ASN A 721 -17.29 11.78 9.60
N ASN A 722 -17.91 10.89 10.35
CA ASN A 722 -17.36 10.28 11.57
C ASN A 722 -16.84 8.86 11.32
N PHE A 723 -16.98 8.32 10.12
CA PHE A 723 -16.46 6.99 9.75
C PHE A 723 -15.00 7.10 9.31
N THR A 724 -14.10 7.13 10.29
CA THR A 724 -12.64 7.24 10.09
C THR A 724 -11.90 5.91 10.26
N ARG A 725 -12.61 4.85 10.68
CA ARG A 725 -12.04 3.57 11.03
C ARG A 725 -11.45 2.84 9.83
N VAL A 726 -10.20 2.40 10.01
CA VAL A 726 -9.55 1.30 9.28
C VAL A 726 -8.86 0.42 10.31
N SER A 727 -9.11 -0.88 10.30
CA SER A 727 -8.68 -1.76 11.40
C SER A 727 -8.56 -3.22 10.99
N ALA A 728 -7.77 -3.98 11.75
CA ALA A 728 -7.78 -5.43 11.73
C ALA A 728 -9.17 -5.99 12.12
N PRO A 729 -9.46 -7.26 11.79
CA PRO A 729 -10.60 -7.99 12.31
C PRO A 729 -10.56 -8.10 13.85
N ALA A 730 -11.73 -8.28 14.47
CA ALA A 730 -11.80 -8.62 15.88
C ALA A 730 -11.03 -9.91 16.18
N TRP A 731 -10.39 -9.98 17.35
CA TRP A 731 -9.65 -11.15 17.79
C TRP A 731 -9.95 -11.50 19.24
N PHE A 732 -9.75 -12.74 19.60
CA PHE A 732 -9.76 -13.21 20.99
C PHE A 732 -8.51 -14.05 21.27
N ASP A 733 -8.13 -14.12 22.53
CA ASP A 733 -6.87 -14.73 22.95
C ASP A 733 -7.03 -15.33 24.35
N THR A 734 -7.15 -16.66 24.41
CA THR A 734 -7.17 -17.45 25.63
C THR A 734 -6.05 -18.50 25.60
N PRO A 735 -5.70 -19.16 26.71
CA PRO A 735 -4.68 -20.20 26.73
C PRO A 735 -4.95 -21.35 25.75
N GLU A 736 -6.22 -21.74 25.55
CA GLU A 736 -6.62 -22.88 24.72
C GLU A 736 -7.01 -22.48 23.30
N TYR A 737 -7.63 -21.32 23.12
CA TYR A 737 -8.20 -20.87 21.84
C TYR A 737 -7.85 -19.42 21.57
N ALA A 738 -7.45 -19.17 20.33
CA ALA A 738 -7.17 -17.81 19.87
C ALA A 738 -7.43 -17.67 18.37
N GLY A 739 -7.62 -16.43 17.91
CA GLY A 739 -7.76 -16.17 16.48
C GLY A 739 -8.57 -14.93 16.17
N PHE A 740 -8.79 -14.71 14.88
CA PHE A 740 -9.57 -13.61 14.35
C PHE A 740 -11.02 -14.04 14.13
N ASN A 741 -11.97 -13.27 14.67
CA ASN A 741 -13.40 -13.54 14.57
C ASN A 741 -14.06 -12.55 13.60
N ALA A 742 -13.99 -12.85 12.31
CA ALA A 742 -14.58 -12.03 11.26
C ALA A 742 -16.12 -11.95 11.30
N ASP A 743 -16.80 -12.91 11.97
CA ASP A 743 -18.25 -12.87 12.16
C ASP A 743 -18.67 -11.85 13.22
N LEU A 744 -17.81 -11.60 14.20
CA LEU A 744 -18.04 -10.53 15.18
C LEU A 744 -17.72 -9.16 14.60
N ASP A 745 -16.58 -9.03 13.95
CA ASP A 745 -16.16 -7.82 13.25
C ASP A 745 -15.08 -8.20 12.23
N ALA A 746 -15.37 -8.02 10.97
CA ALA A 746 -14.46 -8.34 9.87
C ALA A 746 -13.28 -7.35 9.73
N GLY A 747 -13.23 -6.35 10.62
CA GLY A 747 -12.34 -5.22 10.43
C GLY A 747 -12.84 -4.26 9.35
N VAL A 748 -12.02 -3.27 9.03
CA VAL A 748 -12.29 -2.30 7.97
C VAL A 748 -11.02 -2.07 7.17
N PRO A 749 -10.93 -2.60 5.94
CA PRO A 749 -9.80 -2.37 5.05
C PRO A 749 -9.70 -0.89 4.63
N TYR A 750 -8.49 -0.45 4.26
CA TYR A 750 -8.26 0.84 3.62
C TYR A 750 -8.62 0.76 2.14
N VAL A 751 -9.62 1.51 1.71
CA VAL A 751 -10.16 1.58 0.34
C VAL A 751 -10.67 0.21 -0.16
N ARG A 752 -9.82 -0.79 -0.25
CA ARG A 752 -10.16 -2.16 -0.71
C ARG A 752 -9.27 -3.21 -0.05
N GLU A 753 -9.81 -4.42 0.06
CA GLU A 753 -9.10 -5.61 0.54
C GLU A 753 -8.83 -6.57 -0.61
N ILE A 754 -7.58 -7.04 -0.72
CA ILE A 754 -7.13 -7.96 -1.77
C ILE A 754 -6.45 -9.21 -1.23
N ASN A 755 -6.14 -9.25 0.07
CA ASN A 755 -5.40 -10.36 0.70
C ASN A 755 -6.25 -11.26 1.61
N PHE A 756 -7.53 -10.98 1.76
CA PHE A 756 -8.44 -11.88 2.47
C PHE A 756 -8.76 -13.06 1.59
N ILE A 757 -8.45 -14.28 2.07
CA ILE A 757 -8.67 -15.52 1.33
C ILE A 757 -9.82 -16.36 1.90
N GLY A 758 -10.22 -16.08 3.14
CA GLY A 758 -11.33 -16.75 3.82
C GLY A 758 -11.23 -16.64 5.33
N PRO A 759 -12.33 -16.91 6.07
CA PRO A 759 -12.34 -16.87 7.53
C PRO A 759 -11.51 -17.99 8.15
N GLN A 760 -10.91 -17.71 9.31
CA GLN A 760 -10.28 -18.74 10.14
C GLN A 760 -11.33 -19.75 10.61
N TYR A 761 -11.00 -21.04 10.55
CA TYR A 761 -11.86 -22.11 11.06
C TYR A 761 -11.22 -22.90 12.19
N GLN A 762 -9.90 -22.83 12.36
CA GLN A 762 -9.17 -23.54 13.40
C GLN A 762 -8.60 -22.59 14.45
N PHE A 763 -9.17 -22.61 15.63
CA PHE A 763 -8.84 -21.71 16.74
C PHE A 763 -8.08 -22.37 17.89
N ARG A 764 -7.97 -23.71 17.90
CA ARG A 764 -7.34 -24.45 19.00
C ARG A 764 -5.82 -24.39 18.93
N ARG A 765 -5.16 -23.72 19.89
CA ARG A 765 -3.72 -23.50 19.91
C ARG A 765 -2.89 -24.79 19.93
N SER A 766 -3.39 -25.87 20.52
CA SER A 766 -2.66 -27.14 20.66
C SER A 766 -2.62 -28.00 19.40
N LEU A 767 -3.30 -27.60 18.31
CA LEU A 767 -3.27 -28.36 17.06
C LEU A 767 -1.97 -28.07 16.31
N PRO A 768 -1.14 -29.09 16.06
CA PRO A 768 0.15 -28.90 15.39
C PRO A 768 -0.06 -28.61 13.89
N TRP A 769 0.86 -27.88 13.32
CA TRP A 769 1.03 -27.80 11.88
C TRP A 769 1.56 -29.17 11.36
N LEU A 770 0.97 -29.71 10.30
CA LEU A 770 1.41 -30.93 9.64
C LEU A 770 2.06 -30.60 8.28
N ASP A 771 1.36 -29.88 7.44
CA ASP A 771 1.80 -29.45 6.11
C ASP A 771 1.01 -28.19 5.69
N ASP A 772 1.25 -27.69 4.50
CA ASP A 772 0.61 -26.46 4.01
C ASP A 772 -0.90 -26.64 3.76
N ASP A 773 -1.35 -27.84 3.44
CA ASP A 773 -2.78 -28.17 3.31
C ASP A 773 -3.46 -28.36 4.67
N ASN A 774 -2.70 -28.63 5.73
CA ASN A 774 -3.19 -28.89 7.08
C ASN A 774 -2.34 -28.14 8.13
N PRO A 775 -2.41 -26.80 8.14
CA PRO A 775 -1.54 -25.98 8.98
C PRO A 775 -1.92 -25.95 10.47
N GLY A 776 -2.95 -26.69 10.90
CA GLY A 776 -3.32 -26.74 12.32
C GLY A 776 -3.89 -25.42 12.84
N PHE A 777 -3.38 -24.93 13.98
CA PHE A 777 -3.82 -23.65 14.57
C PHE A 777 -3.70 -22.50 13.58
N GLY A 778 -4.77 -21.72 13.46
CA GLY A 778 -4.80 -20.56 12.58
C GLY A 778 -5.30 -20.86 11.15
N ALA A 779 -5.46 -22.13 10.78
CA ALA A 779 -5.94 -22.51 9.45
C ALA A 779 -7.21 -21.75 9.04
N CYS A 780 -7.29 -21.30 7.79
CA CYS A 780 -8.40 -20.56 7.24
C CYS A 780 -8.87 -21.14 5.89
N TRP A 781 -10.12 -20.83 5.53
CA TRP A 781 -10.68 -21.17 4.21
C TRP A 781 -9.97 -20.37 3.10
N THR A 782 -10.12 -20.81 1.85
CA THR A 782 -9.48 -20.17 0.66
C THR A 782 -10.47 -19.84 -0.45
N ASP A 783 -11.76 -19.96 -0.20
CA ASP A 783 -12.85 -19.78 -1.17
C ASP A 783 -13.11 -18.30 -1.54
N GLU A 784 -12.49 -17.38 -0.82
CA GLU A 784 -12.54 -15.94 -1.11
C GLU A 784 -11.24 -15.41 -1.79
N ALA A 785 -10.26 -16.26 -2.02
CA ALA A 785 -8.98 -15.88 -2.61
C ALA A 785 -9.16 -15.29 -4.01
N GLY A 786 -8.43 -14.21 -4.31
CA GLY A 786 -8.49 -13.51 -5.60
C GLY A 786 -9.70 -12.59 -5.77
N LYS A 787 -10.61 -12.52 -4.78
CA LYS A 787 -11.68 -11.52 -4.78
C LYS A 787 -11.21 -10.19 -4.20
N VAL A 788 -11.79 -9.12 -4.70
CA VAL A 788 -11.56 -7.75 -4.22
C VAL A 788 -12.79 -7.28 -3.46
N PHE A 789 -12.61 -6.81 -2.22
CA PHE A 789 -13.69 -6.34 -1.37
C PHE A 789 -13.52 -4.85 -1.06
N ALA A 790 -14.61 -4.10 -1.03
CA ALA A 790 -14.59 -2.71 -0.62
C ALA A 790 -14.29 -2.57 0.88
N GLY A 791 -13.45 -1.60 1.22
CA GLY A 791 -13.19 -1.13 2.57
C GLY A 791 -13.77 0.25 2.82
N ASN A 792 -13.14 1.02 3.72
CA ASN A 792 -13.48 2.43 3.91
C ASN A 792 -12.84 3.28 2.81
N THR A 793 -13.67 3.81 1.93
CA THR A 793 -13.25 4.70 0.83
C THR A 793 -13.16 6.16 1.26
N PHE A 794 -13.68 6.50 2.45
CA PHE A 794 -13.81 7.88 2.96
C PHE A 794 -14.60 8.81 2.02
N ASP A 795 -15.54 8.27 1.26
CA ASP A 795 -16.29 8.97 0.19
C ASP A 795 -17.79 8.67 0.29
N TYR A 796 -18.41 9.09 1.39
CA TYR A 796 -19.84 8.81 1.66
C TYR A 796 -20.70 10.07 1.71
N CYS A 797 -20.09 11.26 1.93
CA CYS A 797 -20.84 12.51 2.07
C CYS A 797 -21.67 12.85 0.83
N GLY A 798 -21.18 12.54 -0.37
CA GLY A 798 -21.92 12.74 -1.62
C GLY A 798 -23.13 11.82 -1.74
N ILE A 799 -23.07 10.61 -1.20
CA ILE A 799 -24.19 9.65 -1.20
C ILE A 799 -25.36 10.19 -0.35
N HIS A 800 -25.07 10.65 0.88
CA HIS A 800 -26.05 11.29 1.75
C HIS A 800 -26.54 12.59 1.15
N GLY A 801 -25.63 13.43 0.64
CA GLY A 801 -25.92 14.71 0.02
C GLY A 801 -26.85 14.61 -1.18
N LYS A 802 -26.72 13.54 -2.01
CA LYS A 802 -27.65 13.30 -3.12
C LYS A 802 -29.09 13.11 -2.62
N ALA A 803 -29.26 12.31 -1.58
CA ALA A 803 -30.59 12.08 -0.99
C ALA A 803 -31.17 13.34 -0.32
N LEU A 804 -30.32 14.16 0.30
CA LEU A 804 -30.72 15.47 0.86
C LEU A 804 -31.15 16.46 -0.22
N MET A 805 -30.37 16.57 -1.31
CA MET A 805 -30.70 17.43 -2.44
C MET A 805 -31.98 16.99 -3.13
N ASP A 806 -32.22 15.69 -3.30
CA ASP A 806 -33.46 15.14 -3.86
C ASP A 806 -34.68 15.46 -2.96
N ALA A 807 -34.45 15.59 -1.63
CA ALA A 807 -35.44 16.04 -0.67
C ALA A 807 -35.59 17.58 -0.61
N GLY A 808 -34.81 18.35 -1.38
CA GLY A 808 -34.92 19.82 -1.50
C GLY A 808 -34.07 20.58 -0.46
N TYR A 809 -33.06 19.98 0.13
CA TYR A 809 -32.14 20.61 1.10
C TYR A 809 -30.76 20.80 0.48
N ALA A 810 -30.17 21.98 0.71
CA ALA A 810 -28.76 22.16 0.48
C ALA A 810 -27.94 21.35 1.52
N PHE A 811 -26.71 20.98 1.19
CA PHE A 811 -25.83 20.34 2.14
C PHE A 811 -24.37 20.77 1.94
N HIS A 812 -23.63 20.72 3.01
CA HIS A 812 -22.18 20.79 3.02
C HIS A 812 -21.64 19.73 3.98
N SER A 813 -20.33 19.50 4.01
CA SER A 813 -19.79 18.41 4.80
C SER A 813 -18.50 18.77 5.53
N ALA A 814 -18.24 18.07 6.62
CA ALA A 814 -17.04 18.22 7.42
C ALA A 814 -16.55 16.87 7.95
N SER A 815 -15.22 16.74 8.11
CA SER A 815 -14.66 15.71 8.93
C SER A 815 -15.09 15.87 10.40
N VAL A 816 -15.18 14.77 11.13
CA VAL A 816 -15.45 14.82 12.58
C VAL A 816 -14.42 15.68 13.31
N SER A 817 -13.16 15.68 12.89
CA SER A 817 -12.10 16.49 13.50
C SER A 817 -12.30 17.99 13.26
N ALA A 818 -12.78 18.40 12.09
CA ALA A 818 -13.13 19.80 11.81
C ALA A 818 -14.33 20.25 12.64
N PHE A 819 -15.43 19.46 12.63
CA PHE A 819 -16.64 19.76 13.39
C PHE A 819 -16.42 19.84 14.90
N THR A 820 -15.58 18.95 15.45
CA THR A 820 -15.27 18.96 16.90
C THR A 820 -14.32 20.09 17.31
N ALA A 821 -13.46 20.53 16.39
CA ALA A 821 -12.57 21.68 16.61
C ALA A 821 -13.33 23.02 16.57
N ASP A 822 -14.32 23.14 15.69
CA ASP A 822 -15.17 24.32 15.56
C ASP A 822 -16.60 23.90 15.19
N SER A 823 -17.44 23.69 16.19
CA SER A 823 -18.82 23.29 15.97
C SER A 823 -19.72 24.43 15.48
N SER A 824 -19.22 25.69 15.41
CA SER A 824 -19.98 26.83 14.89
C SER A 824 -20.21 26.74 13.37
N ILE A 825 -19.51 25.87 12.67
CA ILE A 825 -19.72 25.62 11.23
C ILE A 825 -21.13 25.12 10.91
N ALA A 826 -21.85 24.60 11.92
CA ALA A 826 -23.24 24.11 11.81
C ALA A 826 -24.29 25.12 12.28
N ASP A 827 -23.92 26.32 12.74
CA ASP A 827 -24.86 27.23 13.44
C ASP A 827 -26.03 27.70 12.57
N SER A 828 -25.92 27.67 11.26
CA SER A 828 -26.99 28.02 10.29
C SER A 828 -27.75 26.80 9.74
N ASP A 829 -27.37 25.58 10.11
CA ASP A 829 -27.96 24.38 9.57
C ASP A 829 -29.21 23.92 10.32
N LEU A 830 -30.17 23.37 9.58
CA LEU A 830 -31.38 22.76 10.12
C LEU A 830 -31.05 21.51 10.94
N ALA A 831 -30.08 20.73 10.46
CA ALA A 831 -29.75 19.43 11.02
C ALA A 831 -28.29 19.04 10.80
N LEU A 832 -27.80 18.13 11.64
CA LEU A 832 -26.60 17.31 11.41
C LEU A 832 -27.01 15.95 10.83
N ASP A 833 -26.25 15.44 9.86
CA ASP A 833 -26.28 14.05 9.40
C ASP A 833 -24.92 13.41 9.70
N ILE A 834 -24.85 12.55 10.72
CA ILE A 834 -23.62 11.98 11.25
C ILE A 834 -23.43 10.57 10.71
N ILE A 835 -22.49 10.39 9.81
CA ILE A 835 -22.11 9.11 9.22
C ILE A 835 -21.16 8.39 10.16
N CYS A 836 -21.61 7.34 10.85
CA CYS A 836 -20.77 6.53 11.73
C CYS A 836 -20.28 5.22 11.09
N GLY A 837 -20.86 4.78 9.96
CA GLY A 837 -20.42 3.58 9.26
C GLY A 837 -20.23 2.37 10.17
N LYS A 838 -19.06 1.77 10.13
CA LYS A 838 -18.59 0.72 11.06
C LYS A 838 -17.65 1.26 12.15
N GLN A 839 -17.80 2.52 12.55
CA GLN A 839 -17.02 3.09 13.65
C GLN A 839 -17.27 2.31 14.93
N ILE A 840 -16.21 1.90 15.62
CA ILE A 840 -16.26 1.24 16.95
C ILE A 840 -14.88 1.29 17.59
N THR A 841 -14.82 1.44 18.88
CA THR A 841 -13.57 1.43 19.65
C THR A 841 -12.80 0.15 19.39
N THR A 842 -11.61 0.27 18.88
CA THR A 842 -10.78 -0.85 18.40
C THR A 842 -9.42 -0.85 19.08
N VAL A 843 -9.02 -2.03 19.58
CA VAL A 843 -7.69 -2.29 20.14
C VAL A 843 -6.67 -2.34 19.01
N VAL A 844 -5.56 -1.64 19.17
CA VAL A 844 -4.46 -1.63 18.20
C VAL A 844 -3.42 -2.69 18.57
N GLY A 845 -3.17 -3.63 17.64
CA GLY A 845 -2.21 -4.71 17.82
C GLY A 845 -2.46 -5.50 19.11
N THR A 846 -1.47 -5.60 19.99
CA THR A 846 -1.59 -6.26 21.31
C THR A 846 -2.08 -5.33 22.42
N GLY A 847 -2.56 -4.12 22.08
CA GLY A 847 -3.14 -3.17 23.04
C GLY A 847 -2.14 -2.44 23.93
N LYS A 848 -0.91 -2.25 23.48
CA LYS A 848 0.12 -1.45 24.17
C LYS A 848 0.01 0.05 23.93
N VAL A 849 -0.85 0.46 23.00
CA VAL A 849 -1.16 1.86 22.69
C VAL A 849 -2.64 2.12 22.89
N ALA A 850 -3.04 3.40 22.89
CA ALA A 850 -4.42 3.81 23.08
C ALA A 850 -5.35 3.22 22.01
N ASP A 851 -6.55 2.80 22.42
CA ASP A 851 -7.60 2.35 21.52
C ASP A 851 -8.07 3.50 20.63
N ARG A 852 -8.57 3.17 19.43
CA ARG A 852 -8.96 4.15 18.40
C ARG A 852 -10.41 3.95 17.97
N PHE A 853 -10.94 4.91 17.25
CA PHE A 853 -12.20 4.84 16.50
C PHE A 853 -13.48 4.74 17.33
N SER A 854 -13.49 5.33 18.54
CA SER A 854 -14.73 5.48 19.33
C SER A 854 -15.83 6.14 18.49
N VAL A 855 -17.07 5.62 18.58
CA VAL A 855 -18.23 6.16 17.84
C VAL A 855 -18.57 7.57 18.32
N PHE A 856 -18.58 7.82 19.62
CA PHE A 856 -18.93 9.12 20.20
C PHE A 856 -17.78 9.67 21.05
N PRO A 857 -16.67 10.14 20.47
CA PRO A 857 -15.61 10.79 21.23
C PRO A 857 -16.16 12.04 21.95
N LEU A 858 -15.59 12.38 23.11
CA LEU A 858 -16.09 13.47 23.95
C LEU A 858 -16.23 14.81 23.20
N GLY A 859 -15.35 15.08 22.25
CA GLY A 859 -15.46 16.28 21.40
C GLY A 859 -16.75 16.29 20.59
N LEU A 860 -17.11 15.15 19.98
CA LEU A 860 -18.34 15.01 19.19
C LEU A 860 -19.58 15.13 20.09
N GLN A 861 -19.58 14.47 21.27
CA GLN A 861 -20.68 14.59 22.25
C GLN A 861 -20.93 16.05 22.61
N LYS A 862 -19.89 16.83 22.92
CA LYS A 862 -20.00 18.26 23.26
C LYS A 862 -20.53 19.09 22.09
N ALA A 863 -20.03 18.86 20.89
CA ALA A 863 -20.46 19.58 19.69
C ALA A 863 -21.94 19.34 19.37
N VAL A 864 -22.38 18.07 19.40
CA VAL A 864 -23.78 17.68 19.19
C VAL A 864 -24.69 18.23 20.29
N THR A 865 -24.28 18.17 21.57
CA THR A 865 -25.06 18.71 22.70
C THR A 865 -25.23 20.23 22.57
N ARG A 866 -24.18 20.97 22.16
CA ARG A 866 -24.25 22.40 21.88
C ARG A 866 -25.25 22.68 20.75
N PHE A 867 -25.17 21.94 19.64
CA PHE A 867 -26.03 22.12 18.48
C PHE A 867 -27.51 21.88 18.80
N THR A 868 -27.82 20.80 19.53
CA THR A 868 -29.19 20.48 19.98
C THR A 868 -29.74 21.47 21.01
N ALA A 869 -28.88 21.99 21.89
CA ALA A 869 -29.28 23.04 22.85
C ALA A 869 -29.69 24.35 22.15
N ASN A 870 -29.20 24.59 20.92
CA ASN A 870 -29.58 25.72 20.09
C ASN A 870 -30.78 25.41 19.15
N GLY A 871 -31.43 24.24 19.29
CA GLY A 871 -32.59 23.83 18.50
C GLY A 871 -32.26 23.06 17.22
N GLY A 872 -31.00 22.72 16.96
CA GLY A 872 -30.59 21.96 15.78
C GLY A 872 -30.94 20.47 15.91
N ASN A 873 -31.37 19.87 14.80
CA ASN A 873 -31.82 18.49 14.71
C ASN A 873 -30.69 17.53 14.34
N VAL A 874 -30.83 16.22 14.58
CA VAL A 874 -29.74 15.27 14.38
C VAL A 874 -30.24 13.96 13.74
N LEU A 875 -29.58 13.52 12.66
CA LEU A 875 -29.62 12.17 12.12
C LEU A 875 -28.31 11.49 12.43
N VAL A 876 -28.34 10.26 12.96
CA VAL A 876 -27.16 9.41 13.21
C VAL A 876 -27.41 8.05 12.63
N SER A 877 -26.45 7.53 11.83
CA SER A 877 -26.52 6.17 11.31
C SER A 877 -25.17 5.44 11.45
N GLY A 878 -25.23 4.15 11.82
CA GLY A 878 -24.04 3.34 11.94
C GLY A 878 -24.29 1.98 12.58
N ALA A 879 -23.42 1.02 12.27
CA ALA A 879 -23.56 -0.37 12.67
C ALA A 879 -23.39 -0.59 14.18
N ASN A 880 -22.60 0.25 14.86
CA ASN A 880 -22.17 0.04 16.24
C ASN A 880 -22.47 1.23 17.15
N ILE A 881 -23.48 2.05 16.82
CA ILE A 881 -23.82 3.25 17.61
C ILE A 881 -24.29 2.93 19.01
N GLY A 882 -24.80 1.72 19.25
CA GLY A 882 -25.15 1.17 20.56
C GLY A 882 -24.07 0.24 21.11
N THR A 883 -23.57 -0.69 20.29
CA THR A 883 -22.58 -1.70 20.72
C THR A 883 -21.33 -1.04 21.32
N ASP A 884 -20.78 0.00 20.71
CA ASP A 884 -19.60 0.70 21.25
C ASP A 884 -19.85 1.33 22.62
N VAL A 885 -21.06 1.75 22.87
CA VAL A 885 -21.44 2.46 24.11
C VAL A 885 -21.72 1.50 25.26
N TRP A 886 -22.37 0.35 25.02
CA TRP A 886 -22.82 -0.57 26.05
C TRP A 886 -21.97 -1.82 26.22
N ASP A 887 -21.48 -2.39 25.14
CA ASP A 887 -20.79 -3.68 25.12
C ASP A 887 -19.35 -3.56 24.61
N GLY A 888 -19.17 -3.09 23.38
CA GLY A 888 -17.88 -3.03 22.70
C GLY A 888 -17.44 -4.38 22.15
N ILE A 889 -16.40 -4.38 21.31
CA ILE A 889 -15.72 -5.61 20.86
C ILE A 889 -14.80 -6.13 21.98
N TYR A 890 -14.20 -5.22 22.74
CA TYR A 890 -13.22 -5.50 23.80
C TYR A 890 -13.69 -4.87 25.13
N PRO A 891 -14.71 -5.43 25.81
CA PRO A 891 -15.41 -4.77 26.91
C PRO A 891 -14.54 -4.44 28.13
N ILE A 892 -13.40 -5.10 28.30
CA ILE A 892 -12.52 -4.93 29.46
C ILE A 892 -11.76 -3.59 29.45
N ARG A 893 -11.64 -2.93 28.30
CA ARG A 893 -10.74 -1.79 28.09
C ARG A 893 -11.41 -0.42 28.08
N ILE A 894 -12.74 -0.34 28.07
CA ILE A 894 -13.44 0.94 28.05
C ILE A 894 -13.52 1.52 29.46
N ASP A 895 -13.02 2.76 29.62
CA ASP A 895 -13.11 3.50 30.90
C ASP A 895 -14.56 3.65 31.34
N SER A 896 -14.82 3.30 32.60
CA SER A 896 -16.19 3.29 33.17
C SER A 896 -16.84 4.67 33.19
N THR A 897 -16.05 5.74 33.41
CA THR A 897 -16.52 7.12 33.45
C THR A 897 -16.90 7.60 32.05
N TYR A 898 -16.04 7.29 31.04
CA TYR A 898 -16.33 7.55 29.61
C TYR A 898 -17.61 6.84 29.18
N ARG A 899 -17.75 5.55 29.54
CA ARG A 899 -18.95 4.75 29.21
C ARG A 899 -20.21 5.34 29.84
N ALA A 900 -20.19 5.74 31.12
CA ALA A 900 -21.32 6.34 31.79
C ALA A 900 -21.73 7.69 31.17
N THR A 901 -20.75 8.54 30.84
CA THR A 901 -20.98 9.83 30.19
C THR A 901 -21.58 9.64 28.80
N THR A 902 -21.06 8.68 28.03
CA THR A 902 -21.55 8.41 26.69
C THR A 902 -22.95 7.80 26.68
N LYS A 903 -23.27 6.90 27.62
CA LYS A 903 -24.64 6.40 27.82
C LYS A 903 -25.62 7.53 28.13
N ALA A 904 -25.28 8.43 29.05
CA ALA A 904 -26.12 9.58 29.39
C ALA A 904 -26.34 10.48 28.14
N PHE A 905 -25.32 10.77 27.37
CA PHE A 905 -25.44 11.50 26.09
C PHE A 905 -26.40 10.81 25.12
N VAL A 906 -26.23 9.50 24.89
CA VAL A 906 -27.09 8.74 23.97
C VAL A 906 -28.54 8.67 24.45
N GLU A 907 -28.78 8.40 25.74
CA GLU A 907 -30.13 8.29 26.27
C GLU A 907 -30.86 9.64 26.35
N MET A 908 -30.15 10.71 26.78
CA MET A 908 -30.75 12.01 27.04
C MET A 908 -30.79 12.95 25.84
N THR A 909 -29.76 12.90 24.98
CA THR A 909 -29.65 13.78 23.82
C THR A 909 -30.15 13.10 22.54
N LEU A 910 -29.74 11.83 22.28
CA LEU A 910 -30.14 11.11 21.09
C LEU A 910 -31.43 10.29 21.22
N GLY A 911 -31.84 9.95 22.44
CA GLY A 911 -33.13 9.36 22.79
C GLY A 911 -33.24 7.84 22.57
N TYR A 912 -32.12 7.10 22.50
CA TYR A 912 -32.17 5.63 22.38
C TYR A 912 -31.31 4.90 23.41
N LYS A 913 -31.58 3.60 23.53
CA LYS A 913 -30.80 2.61 24.26
C LYS A 913 -30.41 1.48 23.34
N TRP A 914 -29.28 0.83 23.62
CA TRP A 914 -28.85 -0.39 22.95
C TRP A 914 -29.64 -1.61 23.45
N MET A 915 -29.99 -2.50 22.58
CA MET A 915 -30.63 -3.78 22.88
C MET A 915 -29.71 -4.96 22.65
N THR A 916 -29.05 -5.01 21.47
CA THR A 916 -28.13 -6.09 21.07
C THR A 916 -27.33 -5.68 19.84
N ASN A 917 -26.16 -6.26 19.66
CA ASN A 917 -25.50 -6.38 18.35
C ASN A 917 -26.11 -7.58 17.59
N PHE A 918 -25.67 -7.85 16.35
CA PHE A 918 -26.22 -8.94 15.53
C PHE A 918 -27.75 -8.91 15.41
N ALA A 919 -28.33 -7.75 15.36
CA ALA A 919 -29.78 -7.58 15.40
C ALA A 919 -30.48 -8.18 14.14
N SER A 920 -29.75 -8.46 13.07
CA SER A 920 -30.26 -9.13 11.86
C SER A 920 -29.22 -10.04 11.21
N ARG A 921 -29.69 -11.16 10.68
CA ARG A 921 -28.92 -12.06 9.79
C ARG A 921 -29.24 -11.87 8.31
N HIS A 922 -30.37 -11.22 8.00
CA HIS A 922 -30.84 -11.04 6.62
C HIS A 922 -30.62 -9.63 6.07
N ALA A 923 -30.18 -8.67 6.92
CA ALA A 923 -29.92 -7.27 6.56
C ALA A 923 -31.09 -6.60 5.82
N THR A 924 -32.29 -6.87 6.30
CA THR A 924 -33.52 -6.31 5.76
C THR A 924 -34.37 -5.75 6.91
N VAL A 925 -34.87 -4.55 6.72
CA VAL A 925 -35.72 -3.86 7.71
C VAL A 925 -37.07 -3.52 7.09
N ALA A 926 -38.12 -3.57 7.90
CA ALA A 926 -39.45 -3.05 7.58
C ALA A 926 -39.59 -1.67 8.24
N ALA A 927 -39.88 -0.66 7.46
CA ALA A 927 -40.18 0.69 7.90
C ALA A 927 -41.67 0.77 8.28
N LYS A 928 -42.00 1.44 9.42
CA LYS A 928 -43.34 1.58 9.91
C LYS A 928 -43.58 2.96 10.50
N SER A 929 -44.53 3.69 9.92
CA SER A 929 -44.96 4.96 10.47
C SER A 929 -45.42 4.82 11.95
N ASN A 930 -45.12 5.81 12.75
CA ASN A 930 -45.55 5.91 14.14
C ASN A 930 -46.22 7.27 14.46
N GLY A 931 -46.44 7.61 15.71
CA GLY A 931 -47.02 8.85 16.13
C GLY A 931 -46.21 10.10 15.77
N LEU A 932 -44.89 9.98 15.68
CA LEU A 932 -43.95 11.07 15.41
C LEU A 932 -43.56 11.14 13.95
N LEU A 933 -43.12 10.05 13.36
CA LEU A 933 -42.54 9.97 12.01
C LEU A 933 -43.48 9.24 11.03
N LYS A 934 -43.79 9.87 9.91
CA LYS A 934 -44.57 9.31 8.80
C LYS A 934 -43.63 8.82 7.73
N LEU A 935 -43.73 7.56 7.30
CA LEU A 935 -42.88 6.91 6.32
C LEU A 935 -43.67 6.54 5.06
N ASN A 936 -43.05 6.77 3.93
CA ASN A 936 -43.42 6.22 2.63
C ASN A 936 -42.48 5.10 2.23
N ALA A 937 -41.29 5.01 2.85
CA ALA A 937 -40.41 3.84 2.74
C ALA A 937 -41.11 2.60 3.35
N ASP A 938 -40.92 1.43 2.72
CA ASP A 938 -41.51 0.17 3.15
C ASP A 938 -40.42 -0.82 3.61
N GLN A 939 -39.93 -1.67 2.76
CA GLN A 939 -38.88 -2.61 3.07
C GLN A 939 -37.55 -2.19 2.44
N ILE A 940 -36.50 -2.16 3.27
CA ILE A 940 -35.16 -1.71 2.87
C ILE A 940 -34.18 -2.82 3.13
N SER A 941 -33.28 -3.09 2.16
CA SER A 941 -32.17 -4.02 2.33
C SER A 941 -30.84 -3.32 2.19
N PHE A 942 -29.82 -3.79 2.93
CA PHE A 942 -28.49 -3.26 2.92
C PHE A 942 -27.41 -4.34 2.71
N HIS A 943 -26.18 -3.91 2.38
CA HIS A 943 -25.07 -4.81 2.13
C HIS A 943 -24.52 -5.42 3.44
N LYS A 944 -24.74 -6.73 3.63
CA LYS A 944 -24.28 -7.50 4.78
C LYS A 944 -22.99 -8.26 4.46
N ASP A 945 -22.94 -8.84 3.26
CA ASP A 945 -21.84 -9.67 2.82
C ASP A 945 -20.77 -8.84 2.11
N ARG A 946 -19.51 -9.30 2.16
CA ARG A 946 -18.40 -8.68 1.46
C ARG A 946 -18.71 -8.57 -0.03
N ASN A 947 -18.40 -7.44 -0.60
CA ASN A 947 -18.67 -7.13 -2.01
C ASN A 947 -17.68 -6.04 -2.50
N PRO A 948 -17.52 -5.86 -3.81
CA PRO A 948 -16.58 -4.86 -4.36
C PRO A 948 -17.10 -3.43 -4.38
N LEU A 949 -18.40 -3.18 -4.07
CA LEU A 949 -19.06 -1.89 -4.28
C LEU A 949 -18.95 -0.97 -3.07
N ILE A 950 -19.19 -1.51 -1.88
CA ILE A 950 -19.20 -0.78 -0.61
C ILE A 950 -18.89 -1.75 0.52
N TYR A 951 -18.34 -1.25 1.62
CA TYR A 951 -18.11 -2.08 2.80
C TYR A 951 -19.39 -2.77 3.30
N ASN A 952 -19.23 -3.93 3.90
CA ASN A 952 -20.32 -4.74 4.43
C ASN A 952 -20.62 -4.46 5.91
N VAL A 953 -21.83 -4.77 6.34
CA VAL A 953 -22.28 -4.65 7.73
C VAL A 953 -22.74 -6.02 8.23
N GLU A 954 -21.82 -6.74 8.85
CA GLU A 954 -22.07 -8.11 9.38
C GLU A 954 -22.91 -8.08 10.68
N THR A 955 -22.75 -7.06 11.52
CA THR A 955 -23.32 -6.99 12.86
C THR A 955 -24.06 -5.67 13.13
N PRO A 956 -25.24 -5.45 12.53
CA PRO A 956 -26.00 -4.22 12.74
C PRO A 956 -26.59 -4.17 14.16
N ASP A 957 -26.68 -2.99 14.75
CA ASP A 957 -27.23 -2.74 16.08
C ASP A 957 -28.75 -2.81 16.14
N GLY A 958 -29.25 -3.43 17.21
CA GLY A 958 -30.61 -3.26 17.70
C GLY A 958 -30.68 -2.12 18.72
N ILE A 959 -31.47 -1.08 18.44
CA ILE A 959 -31.67 0.08 19.30
C ILE A 959 -33.13 0.27 19.63
N VAL A 960 -33.45 0.71 20.88
CA VAL A 960 -34.83 0.90 21.35
C VAL A 960 -35.00 2.30 21.94
N PRO A 961 -36.25 2.83 22.01
CA PRO A 961 -36.53 4.11 22.68
C PRO A 961 -36.00 4.19 24.10
N ALA A 962 -35.37 5.30 24.48
CA ALA A 962 -34.87 5.56 25.82
C ALA A 962 -35.94 6.12 26.77
N SER A 963 -37.01 6.71 26.21
CA SER A 963 -38.09 7.34 26.97
C SER A 963 -39.41 7.36 26.22
N ASP A 964 -40.50 7.80 26.82
CA ASP A 964 -41.83 7.95 26.18
C ASP A 964 -41.84 9.02 25.08
N ARG A 965 -40.81 9.85 24.99
CA ARG A 965 -40.63 10.88 23.95
C ARG A 965 -39.93 10.30 22.69
N ALA A 966 -39.52 9.07 22.75
CA ALA A 966 -38.87 8.36 21.62
C ALA A 966 -39.77 7.21 21.12
N GLN A 967 -39.75 6.92 19.85
CA GLN A 967 -40.52 5.84 19.23
C GLN A 967 -39.66 5.07 18.21
N SER A 968 -39.87 3.74 18.16
CA SER A 968 -39.29 2.91 17.09
C SER A 968 -40.08 3.11 15.78
N PHE A 969 -39.38 3.27 14.66
CA PHE A 969 -40.00 3.44 13.34
C PHE A 969 -39.53 2.38 12.30
N MET A 970 -38.58 1.52 12.68
CA MET A 970 -38.00 0.53 11.79
C MET A 970 -37.64 -0.74 12.58
N ARG A 971 -37.85 -1.94 11.97
CA ARG A 971 -37.54 -3.21 12.59
C ARG A 971 -36.92 -4.16 11.59
N TYR A 972 -35.95 -4.94 12.05
CA TYR A 972 -35.40 -6.05 11.29
C TYR A 972 -36.46 -7.10 11.02
N THR A 973 -36.56 -7.60 9.80
CA THR A 973 -37.67 -8.47 9.37
C THR A 973 -37.54 -9.89 9.92
N ASP A 974 -36.35 -10.37 10.17
CA ASP A 974 -36.04 -11.71 10.69
C ASP A 974 -36.18 -11.83 12.22
N THR A 975 -35.82 -10.77 12.95
CA THR A 975 -35.78 -10.82 14.41
C THR A 975 -36.87 -9.98 15.10
N ASN A 976 -37.51 -9.08 14.33
CA ASN A 976 -38.43 -8.06 14.85
C ASN A 976 -37.80 -7.08 15.88
N ILE A 977 -36.47 -7.05 15.98
CA ILE A 977 -35.73 -6.10 16.79
C ILE A 977 -35.80 -4.71 16.16
N SER A 978 -35.92 -3.65 16.99
CA SER A 978 -35.93 -2.27 16.49
C SER A 978 -34.57 -1.90 15.87
N ALA A 979 -34.62 -1.41 14.65
CA ALA A 979 -33.45 -0.96 13.88
C ALA A 979 -33.28 0.56 13.86
N GLY A 980 -34.31 1.31 14.30
CA GLY A 980 -34.26 2.76 14.26
C GLY A 980 -35.27 3.40 15.24
N THR A 981 -34.87 4.53 15.82
CA THR A 981 -35.67 5.33 16.73
C THR A 981 -35.74 6.80 16.32
N CYS A 982 -36.89 7.45 16.52
CA CYS A 982 -37.04 8.89 16.42
C CYS A 982 -37.40 9.46 17.80
N TYR A 983 -36.92 10.64 18.14
CA TYR A 983 -37.07 11.26 19.44
C TYR A 983 -37.39 12.75 19.29
N GLU A 984 -38.27 13.25 20.16
CA GLU A 984 -38.62 14.66 20.25
C GLU A 984 -38.10 15.22 21.60
N GLY A 985 -36.98 15.94 21.50
CA GLY A 985 -36.30 16.60 22.59
C GLY A 985 -36.94 17.92 22.97
N ASN A 986 -36.24 18.73 23.77
CA ASN A 986 -36.70 20.07 24.17
C ASN A 986 -36.27 21.09 23.11
N GLY A 987 -37.11 21.26 22.07
CA GLY A 987 -36.86 22.18 20.97
C GLY A 987 -36.00 21.61 19.82
N TYR A 988 -35.74 20.32 19.81
CA TYR A 988 -35.01 19.62 18.73
C TYR A 988 -35.53 18.20 18.51
N ARG A 989 -35.15 17.58 17.39
CA ARG A 989 -35.51 16.20 17.07
C ARG A 989 -34.31 15.39 16.67
N THR A 990 -34.36 14.09 16.97
CA THR A 990 -33.31 13.17 16.52
C THR A 990 -33.90 11.94 15.82
N VAL A 991 -33.13 11.39 14.89
CA VAL A 991 -33.37 10.10 14.27
C VAL A 991 -32.08 9.31 14.35
N CYS A 992 -32.15 8.07 14.90
CA CYS A 992 -31.00 7.18 15.03
C CYS A 992 -31.30 5.84 14.35
N ILE A 993 -30.34 5.32 13.54
CA ILE A 993 -30.47 4.10 12.78
C ILE A 993 -29.28 3.18 13.08
N GLY A 994 -29.57 1.93 13.52
CA GLY A 994 -28.58 0.92 13.94
C GLY A 994 -27.82 0.24 12.80
N PHE A 995 -27.85 0.79 11.61
CA PHE A 995 -27.02 0.43 10.44
C PHE A 995 -26.72 1.67 9.61
N PRO A 996 -25.62 1.69 8.84
CA PRO A 996 -25.27 2.82 7.99
C PRO A 996 -26.27 2.99 6.84
N ILE A 997 -26.68 4.22 6.57
CA ILE A 997 -27.64 4.53 5.50
C ILE A 997 -26.99 4.37 4.11
N GLU A 998 -25.73 4.70 3.97
CA GLU A 998 -24.98 4.65 2.73
C GLU A 998 -24.84 3.21 2.15
N VAL A 999 -25.00 2.16 2.98
CA VAL A 999 -24.94 0.76 2.53
C VAL A 999 -26.28 0.21 2.06
N ILE A 1000 -27.34 1.01 2.01
CA ILE A 1000 -28.64 0.63 1.44
C ILE A 1000 -28.47 0.29 -0.03
N LYS A 1001 -28.98 -0.90 -0.44
CA LYS A 1001 -28.79 -1.42 -1.81
C LYS A 1001 -29.52 -0.62 -2.87
N ASP A 1002 -30.74 -0.17 -2.58
CA ASP A 1002 -31.55 0.64 -3.49
C ASP A 1002 -31.49 2.12 -3.13
N ARG A 1003 -30.83 2.91 -3.95
CA ARG A 1003 -30.67 4.36 -3.76
C ARG A 1003 -31.98 5.12 -3.77
N ARG A 1004 -33.03 4.65 -4.45
CA ARG A 1004 -34.35 5.27 -4.44
C ARG A 1004 -35.04 5.08 -3.09
N GLN A 1005 -34.94 3.88 -2.51
CA GLN A 1005 -35.45 3.62 -1.16
C GLN A 1005 -34.70 4.46 -0.12
N MET A 1006 -33.38 4.60 -0.25
CA MET A 1006 -32.57 5.50 0.57
C MET A 1006 -33.07 6.95 0.48
N GLY A 1007 -33.27 7.47 -0.74
CA GLY A 1007 -33.79 8.83 -0.99
C GLY A 1007 -35.19 9.03 -0.36
N THR A 1008 -36.08 8.02 -0.48
CA THR A 1008 -37.41 8.07 0.14
C THR A 1008 -37.31 8.14 1.66
N LEU A 1009 -36.45 7.32 2.28
CA LEU A 1009 -36.23 7.31 3.73
C LEU A 1009 -35.70 8.67 4.22
N ILE A 1010 -34.66 9.20 3.56
CA ILE A 1010 -34.09 10.51 3.92
C ILE A 1010 -35.13 11.63 3.80
N ASN A 1011 -35.92 11.65 2.71
CA ASN A 1011 -36.99 12.66 2.53
C ASN A 1011 -38.04 12.58 3.68
N ASP A 1012 -38.43 11.37 4.10
CA ASP A 1012 -39.37 11.20 5.21
C ASP A 1012 -38.78 11.67 6.54
N ILE A 1013 -37.49 11.34 6.78
CA ILE A 1013 -36.73 11.79 7.97
C ILE A 1013 -36.62 13.33 7.99
N MET A 1014 -36.26 13.94 6.87
CA MET A 1014 -36.12 15.41 6.78
C MET A 1014 -37.46 16.12 7.04
N LYS A 1015 -38.58 15.61 6.58
CA LYS A 1015 -39.92 16.14 6.90
C LYS A 1015 -40.24 16.05 8.40
N PHE A 1016 -39.68 15.10 9.12
CA PHE A 1016 -39.80 15.05 10.59
C PHE A 1016 -38.88 16.04 11.28
N LEU A 1017 -37.65 16.17 10.83
CA LEU A 1017 -36.66 17.07 11.42
C LEU A 1017 -36.98 18.53 11.16
N ASP A 1018 -37.68 18.85 10.04
CA ASP A 1018 -38.03 20.22 9.64
C ASP A 1018 -39.40 20.71 10.18
N LYS A 1019 -40.04 19.95 11.04
CA LYS A 1019 -41.28 20.43 11.70
C LYS A 1019 -40.95 21.41 12.82
#